data_311d67f96b0d76a051cdf536973882b4
#
_entry.id   311d67f96b0d76a051cdf536973882b4
#
_cell.length_a   1.000
_cell.length_b   1.000
_cell.length_c   1.000
_cell.angle_alpha   90.00
_cell.angle_beta   90.00
_cell.angle_gamma   90.00
#
_symmetry.space_group_name_H-M   'P 1'
#
loop_
_entity.id
_entity.type
_entity.pdbx_description
1 polymer ?
#
loop_
_entity_poly.entity_id
_entity_poly.type
_entity_poly.pdbx_seq_one_letter_code
_entity_poly.pdbx_strand_id
1 'polypeptide(L)'
;MTDSLPATSPLVDVIAGMLAENGPMTEDQLAAALAGRGVDLGDDPGEALDEALDDGDDLVTVLADGRWASLPALLAGRVFTHQVTGPEVEHDILEINPDLEPVAMLTQREEYQRLADGSPLAVVLTPFDDDILTERGIPLDVIGDHGALLLSHGYLKEQGLGEGGVIALGLAGDGLSLQVVPEQAARPEALVRLERRLTAVLENGPDGPAQLDVAVWTACADDPTLFIEPLPPLGAALDACGLAHDGDWLAAPGFDFRRWRVEQRCAAVTWRHDIGHDEALAVLALVMLYEQVAALMHAAALSAQEGGEAELATFAAELTGQPEPSPADPDLDHGSGTTARTAAVTAALAFLAEPAVAQAVLAETIGSGTKGAATLGLFAETLEPQAPRAARPALLWLLGKAHERLGGTIQAEVAYHAAESADPQWAPALVDLARYASDRGDAARGLALLRRAGTPSDHALVELLERFQVMPRPDLGRNQPCWCGSGRKYKKCHLHHEQLPLEERAAWLYQKAGMFLLDGLWRDVVIETACVRARFSEAPDALLYALDAPLVTDAVLFEGGGFAEFVATRGMLLPEDERLLAEQWLLIERSVYEIERVRHGAGFEMRDVRTGDVHQVRERTASRMEGGRAGVRPRRARRGHHTDLRRHRTGRPARARRAHRTAGLRARPARSGCLPHPPSRPTRPVQYRRRPAGAVRDHSAD
;
A
#
# COMPACT_ATOMS: atom_id res chain seq x y z
N MET A 1 -20.66 12.59 10.03
CA MET A 1 -20.81 13.51 8.90
C MET A 1 -20.41 12.69 7.69
N THR A 2 -21.40 12.22 6.97
CA THR A 2 -21.28 11.48 5.73
C THR A 2 -20.57 12.36 4.71
N ASP A 3 -19.30 12.03 4.40
CA ASP A 3 -18.69 12.51 3.17
C ASP A 3 -19.44 11.83 2.03
N SER A 4 -20.23 12.61 1.31
CA SER A 4 -20.89 12.19 0.07
C SER A 4 -19.82 11.64 -0.87
N LEU A 5 -20.01 10.42 -1.34
CA LEU A 5 -19.34 9.90 -2.53
C LEU A 5 -19.43 10.97 -3.64
N PRO A 6 -18.41 11.12 -4.51
CA PRO A 6 -18.48 12.06 -5.61
C PRO A 6 -19.77 11.78 -6.41
N ALA A 7 -20.55 12.82 -6.67
CA ALA A 7 -21.71 12.72 -7.55
C ALA A 7 -21.24 12.11 -8.87
N THR A 8 -21.88 11.01 -9.29
CA THR A 8 -21.65 10.39 -10.60
C THR A 8 -21.70 11.48 -11.68
N SER A 9 -20.79 11.39 -12.65
CA SER A 9 -20.76 12.32 -13.77
C SER A 9 -22.13 12.33 -14.48
N PRO A 10 -22.68 13.47 -14.85
CA PRO A 10 -23.93 13.53 -15.62
C PRO A 10 -23.90 12.66 -16.88
N LEU A 11 -22.72 12.36 -17.42
CA LEU A 11 -22.53 11.52 -18.58
C LEU A 11 -22.82 10.05 -18.27
N VAL A 12 -22.45 9.55 -17.10
CA VAL A 12 -22.75 8.17 -16.65
C VAL A 12 -24.24 7.89 -16.61
N ASP A 13 -25.02 8.84 -16.07
CA ASP A 13 -26.49 8.69 -16.01
C ASP A 13 -27.11 8.62 -17.43
N VAL A 14 -26.57 9.39 -18.37
CA VAL A 14 -26.99 9.33 -19.78
C VAL A 14 -26.64 7.98 -20.40
N ILE A 15 -25.43 7.48 -20.16
CA ILE A 15 -24.95 6.19 -20.64
C ILE A 15 -25.82 5.06 -20.06
N ALA A 16 -26.04 5.04 -18.75
CA ALA A 16 -26.86 4.05 -18.07
C ALA A 16 -28.30 4.02 -18.62
N GLY A 17 -28.89 5.22 -18.83
CA GLY A 17 -30.21 5.34 -19.44
C GLY A 17 -30.27 4.78 -20.89
N MET A 18 -29.23 5.07 -21.68
CA MET A 18 -29.13 4.54 -23.05
C MET A 18 -28.99 3.00 -23.09
N LEU A 19 -28.18 2.45 -22.20
CA LEU A 19 -28.00 1.02 -22.06
C LEU A 19 -29.28 0.33 -21.53
N ALA A 20 -30.04 1.02 -20.66
CA ALA A 20 -31.35 0.52 -20.23
C ALA A 20 -32.38 0.46 -21.34
N GLU A 21 -32.39 1.46 -22.25
CA GLU A 21 -33.32 1.52 -23.39
C GLU A 21 -32.97 0.56 -24.52
N ASN A 22 -31.68 0.40 -24.84
CA ASN A 22 -31.21 -0.29 -26.05
C ASN A 22 -30.60 -1.68 -25.75
N GLY A 23 -30.39 -2.02 -24.47
CA GLY A 23 -29.67 -3.21 -24.06
C GLY A 23 -28.14 -3.03 -24.13
N PRO A 24 -27.38 -4.12 -23.91
CA PRO A 24 -25.92 -4.07 -23.89
C PRO A 24 -25.31 -3.65 -25.23
N MET A 25 -24.32 -2.75 -25.18
CA MET A 25 -23.67 -2.13 -26.34
C MET A 25 -22.15 -2.23 -26.24
N THR A 26 -21.47 -2.28 -27.38
CA THR A 26 -20.00 -2.09 -27.40
C THR A 26 -19.68 -0.61 -27.23
N GLU A 27 -18.45 -0.30 -26.84
CA GLU A 27 -17.95 1.08 -26.67
C GLU A 27 -18.11 1.91 -27.95
N ASP A 28 -17.80 1.34 -29.12
CA ASP A 28 -18.03 1.99 -30.42
C ASP A 28 -19.51 2.32 -30.66
N GLN A 29 -20.41 1.42 -30.26
CA GLN A 29 -21.85 1.63 -30.37
C GLN A 29 -22.35 2.72 -29.41
N LEU A 30 -21.80 2.76 -28.18
CA LEU A 30 -22.07 3.80 -27.20
C LEU A 30 -21.61 5.18 -27.71
N ALA A 31 -20.38 5.28 -28.20
CA ALA A 31 -19.84 6.52 -28.75
C ALA A 31 -20.70 7.04 -29.91
N ALA A 32 -21.08 6.15 -30.82
CA ALA A 32 -21.96 6.50 -31.97
C ALA A 32 -23.35 6.96 -31.49
N ALA A 33 -23.92 6.31 -30.49
CA ALA A 33 -25.24 6.63 -29.95
C ALA A 33 -25.25 7.94 -29.17
N LEU A 34 -24.19 8.24 -28.39
CA LEU A 34 -23.99 9.52 -27.71
C LEU A 34 -23.87 10.68 -28.71
N ALA A 35 -23.05 10.50 -29.74
CA ALA A 35 -22.94 11.46 -30.82
C ALA A 35 -24.29 11.69 -31.56
N GLY A 36 -25.06 10.62 -31.79
CA GLY A 36 -26.40 10.69 -32.38
C GLY A 36 -27.41 11.45 -31.53
N ARG A 37 -27.24 11.51 -30.19
CA ARG A 37 -28.04 12.33 -29.26
C ARG A 37 -27.51 13.75 -29.07
N GLY A 38 -26.38 14.09 -29.71
CA GLY A 38 -25.77 15.42 -29.62
C GLY A 38 -25.08 15.66 -28.27
N VAL A 39 -24.66 14.62 -27.58
CA VAL A 39 -23.85 14.74 -26.36
C VAL A 39 -22.44 15.15 -26.77
N ASP A 40 -21.96 16.26 -26.21
CA ASP A 40 -20.61 16.77 -26.45
C ASP A 40 -19.64 16.07 -25.50
N LEU A 41 -18.73 15.29 -26.06
CA LEU A 41 -17.69 14.57 -25.31
C LEU A 41 -16.35 15.33 -25.25
N GLY A 42 -16.33 16.59 -25.69
CA GLY A 42 -15.13 17.43 -25.65
C GLY A 42 -14.12 17.12 -26.75
N ASP A 43 -12.85 17.49 -26.50
CA ASP A 43 -11.77 17.40 -27.48
C ASP A 43 -11.23 15.96 -27.68
N ASP A 44 -11.37 15.10 -26.66
CA ASP A 44 -11.03 13.66 -26.74
C ASP A 44 -12.24 12.81 -26.31
N PRO A 45 -13.09 12.40 -27.27
CA PRO A 45 -14.29 11.63 -26.97
C PRO A 45 -14.01 10.24 -26.38
N GLY A 46 -12.85 9.63 -26.69
CA GLY A 46 -12.45 8.32 -26.17
C GLY A 46 -12.11 8.43 -24.67
N GLU A 47 -11.24 9.37 -24.31
CA GLU A 47 -10.86 9.59 -22.92
C GLU A 47 -12.07 9.96 -22.04
N ALA A 48 -12.96 10.82 -22.54
CA ALA A 48 -14.16 11.23 -21.81
C ALA A 48 -15.16 10.05 -21.61
N LEU A 49 -15.24 9.14 -22.58
CA LEU A 49 -16.08 7.95 -22.46
C LEU A 49 -15.46 6.93 -21.49
N ASP A 50 -14.15 6.69 -21.60
CA ASP A 50 -13.42 5.80 -20.69
C ASP A 50 -13.54 6.28 -19.23
N GLU A 51 -13.29 7.57 -18.98
CA GLU A 51 -13.44 8.19 -17.65
C GLU A 51 -14.88 8.04 -17.11
N ALA A 52 -15.89 8.28 -17.96
CA ALA A 52 -17.27 8.12 -17.55
C ALA A 52 -17.67 6.68 -17.29
N LEU A 53 -17.11 5.71 -18.00
CA LEU A 53 -17.38 4.29 -17.80
C LEU A 53 -16.67 3.77 -16.54
N ASP A 54 -15.45 4.26 -16.26
CA ASP A 54 -14.70 3.90 -15.05
C ASP A 54 -15.36 4.51 -13.79
N ASP A 55 -15.88 5.73 -13.86
CA ASP A 55 -16.62 6.37 -12.76
C ASP A 55 -18.00 5.75 -12.51
N GLY A 56 -18.50 4.96 -13.44
CA GLY A 56 -19.86 4.43 -13.43
C GLY A 56 -20.03 2.99 -12.96
N ASP A 57 -19.05 2.41 -12.34
CA ASP A 57 -19.00 0.98 -11.91
C ASP A 57 -20.25 0.48 -11.16
N ASP A 58 -20.96 1.35 -10.48
CA ASP A 58 -22.20 1.03 -9.75
C ASP A 58 -23.49 1.11 -10.60
N LEU A 59 -23.44 1.70 -11.78
CA LEU A 59 -24.58 1.83 -12.73
C LEU A 59 -24.39 1.07 -14.02
N VAL A 60 -23.16 1.03 -14.50
CA VAL A 60 -22.80 0.40 -15.76
C VAL A 60 -21.70 -0.61 -15.51
N THR A 61 -21.77 -1.72 -16.20
CA THR A 61 -20.77 -2.77 -16.07
C THR A 61 -20.38 -3.33 -17.42
N VAL A 62 -19.13 -3.80 -17.51
CA VAL A 62 -18.66 -4.51 -18.70
C VAL A 62 -18.97 -6.00 -18.57
N LEU A 63 -19.53 -6.57 -19.60
CA LEU A 63 -19.80 -8.01 -19.73
C LEU A 63 -18.54 -8.75 -20.21
N ALA A 64 -18.53 -10.07 -20.05
CA ALA A 64 -17.39 -10.91 -20.44
C ALA A 64 -17.02 -10.81 -21.93
N ASP A 65 -17.96 -10.45 -22.78
CA ASP A 65 -17.77 -10.25 -24.22
C ASP A 65 -17.38 -8.81 -24.61
N GLY A 66 -17.17 -7.93 -23.63
CA GLY A 66 -16.74 -6.55 -23.84
C GLY A 66 -17.88 -5.57 -24.13
N ARG A 67 -19.16 -6.00 -24.11
CA ARG A 67 -20.31 -5.10 -24.15
C ARG A 67 -20.50 -4.45 -22.78
N TRP A 68 -20.98 -3.20 -22.77
CA TRP A 68 -21.42 -2.48 -21.57
C TRP A 68 -22.92 -2.67 -21.37
N ALA A 69 -23.35 -2.79 -20.12
CA ALA A 69 -24.75 -2.94 -19.74
C ALA A 69 -25.11 -2.01 -18.57
N SER A 70 -26.37 -1.57 -18.52
CA SER A 70 -26.91 -0.93 -17.32
C SER A 70 -27.22 -1.99 -16.27
N LEU A 71 -26.54 -1.96 -15.14
CA LEU A 71 -26.69 -2.95 -14.07
C LEU A 71 -28.11 -2.95 -13.49
N PRO A 72 -28.76 -1.81 -13.17
CA PRO A 72 -30.14 -1.81 -12.73
C PRO A 72 -31.12 -2.40 -13.75
N ALA A 73 -30.94 -2.09 -15.04
CA ALA A 73 -31.81 -2.63 -16.08
C ALA A 73 -31.59 -4.15 -16.29
N LEU A 74 -30.33 -4.59 -16.19
CA LEU A 74 -29.99 -5.99 -16.30
C LEU A 74 -30.58 -6.83 -15.15
N LEU A 75 -30.56 -6.30 -13.93
CA LEU A 75 -31.02 -7.00 -12.74
C LEU A 75 -32.54 -6.81 -12.43
N ALA A 76 -33.21 -5.94 -13.18
CA ALA A 76 -34.63 -5.70 -12.99
C ALA A 76 -35.48 -6.97 -13.12
N GLY A 77 -36.26 -7.27 -12.09
CA GLY A 77 -37.15 -8.45 -12.03
C GLY A 77 -36.42 -9.78 -11.80
N ARG A 78 -35.11 -9.74 -11.50
CA ARG A 78 -34.34 -10.94 -11.14
C ARG A 78 -34.19 -11.04 -9.61
N VAL A 79 -34.03 -12.26 -9.13
CA VAL A 79 -33.87 -12.55 -7.71
C VAL A 79 -32.72 -13.52 -7.49
N PHE A 80 -31.86 -13.19 -6.52
CA PHE A 80 -30.74 -14.01 -6.09
C PHE A 80 -31.04 -14.55 -4.70
N THR A 81 -30.84 -15.83 -4.51
CA THR A 81 -31.16 -16.51 -3.26
C THR A 81 -29.88 -16.69 -2.43
N HIS A 82 -30.06 -16.60 -1.13
CA HIS A 82 -29.01 -16.81 -0.16
C HIS A 82 -29.55 -17.61 1.02
N GLN A 83 -28.74 -18.53 1.54
CA GLN A 83 -29.07 -19.31 2.73
C GLN A 83 -28.41 -18.65 3.94
N VAL A 84 -29.24 -18.07 4.84
CA VAL A 84 -28.74 -17.34 5.99
C VAL A 84 -28.11 -18.25 7.03
N THR A 85 -26.98 -17.80 7.57
CA THR A 85 -26.21 -18.47 8.63
C THR A 85 -26.71 -18.05 10.03
N GLY A 86 -26.28 -18.79 11.06
CA GLY A 86 -26.58 -18.44 12.45
C GLY A 86 -26.11 -17.05 12.85
N PRO A 87 -24.82 -16.68 12.57
CA PRO A 87 -24.28 -15.35 12.82
C PRO A 87 -25.04 -14.24 12.09
N GLU A 88 -25.44 -14.45 10.83
CA GLU A 88 -26.23 -13.46 10.09
C GLU A 88 -27.57 -13.18 10.75
N VAL A 89 -28.26 -14.22 11.21
CA VAL A 89 -29.55 -14.09 11.96
C VAL A 89 -29.34 -13.44 13.34
N GLU A 90 -28.20 -13.68 13.98
CA GLU A 90 -27.86 -13.10 15.27
C GLU A 90 -27.65 -11.60 15.20
N HIS A 91 -26.92 -11.15 14.15
CA HIS A 91 -26.44 -9.78 14.00
C HIS A 91 -27.25 -8.94 13.01
N ASP A 92 -28.27 -9.50 12.33
CA ASP A 92 -29.06 -8.85 11.28
C ASP A 92 -28.16 -8.30 10.14
N ILE A 93 -27.32 -9.18 9.60
CA ILE A 93 -26.43 -8.92 8.48
C ILE A 93 -26.68 -9.95 7.37
N LEU A 94 -26.28 -9.60 6.14
CA LEU A 94 -26.17 -10.56 5.04
C LEU A 94 -24.77 -10.42 4.47
N GLU A 95 -23.97 -11.45 4.56
CA GLU A 95 -22.61 -11.46 4.02
C GLU A 95 -22.65 -11.30 2.50
N ILE A 96 -21.81 -10.39 1.97
CA ILE A 96 -21.61 -10.28 0.53
C ILE A 96 -20.66 -11.42 0.14
N ASN A 97 -21.28 -12.51 -0.24
CA ASN A 97 -20.63 -13.72 -0.72
C ASN A 97 -21.07 -13.98 -2.17
N PRO A 98 -20.57 -15.04 -2.84
CA PRO A 98 -20.92 -15.34 -4.22
C PRO A 98 -22.42 -15.32 -4.53
N ASP A 99 -23.27 -15.66 -3.56
CA ASP A 99 -24.72 -15.71 -3.78
C ASP A 99 -25.32 -14.31 -4.00
N LEU A 100 -24.84 -13.28 -3.28
CA LEU A 100 -25.36 -11.93 -3.31
C LEU A 100 -24.50 -10.93 -4.09
N GLU A 101 -23.28 -11.30 -4.44
CA GLU A 101 -22.35 -10.41 -5.16
C GLU A 101 -22.95 -9.82 -6.43
N PRO A 102 -23.70 -10.56 -7.26
CA PRO A 102 -24.27 -10.00 -8.48
C PRO A 102 -25.19 -8.79 -8.26
N VAL A 103 -25.76 -8.63 -7.06
CA VAL A 103 -26.66 -7.52 -6.72
C VAL A 103 -26.04 -6.53 -5.74
N ALA A 104 -24.98 -6.91 -5.06
CA ALA A 104 -24.36 -6.12 -3.99
C ALA A 104 -23.77 -4.79 -4.51
N MET A 105 -23.27 -4.74 -5.74
CA MET A 105 -22.72 -3.53 -6.34
C MET A 105 -23.72 -2.37 -6.34
N LEU A 106 -25.01 -2.63 -6.55
CA LEU A 106 -26.04 -1.59 -6.54
C LEU A 106 -26.19 -0.94 -5.17
N THR A 107 -25.88 -1.63 -4.07
CA THR A 107 -26.06 -1.12 -2.71
C THR A 107 -25.07 -0.01 -2.32
N GLN A 108 -24.05 0.25 -3.15
CA GLN A 108 -23.16 1.38 -2.98
C GLN A 108 -23.88 2.73 -3.24
N ARG A 109 -25.02 2.71 -3.95
CA ARG A 109 -25.82 3.91 -4.23
C ARG A 109 -26.89 4.11 -3.16
N GLU A 110 -27.08 5.36 -2.75
CA GLU A 110 -28.08 5.74 -1.73
C GLU A 110 -29.51 5.29 -2.09
N GLU A 111 -29.87 5.26 -3.37
CA GLU A 111 -31.18 4.85 -3.84
C GLU A 111 -31.51 3.38 -3.57
N TYR A 112 -30.47 2.51 -3.48
CA TYR A 112 -30.62 1.10 -3.16
C TYR A 112 -30.28 0.74 -1.70
N GLN A 113 -30.00 1.73 -0.86
CA GLN A 113 -29.74 1.55 0.59
C GLN A 113 -31.02 1.52 1.41
N ARG A 114 -32.04 0.91 0.84
CA ARG A 114 -33.32 0.64 1.53
C ARG A 114 -33.98 -0.61 0.97
N LEU A 115 -34.80 -1.24 1.79
CA LEU A 115 -35.66 -2.31 1.35
C LEU A 115 -37.02 -1.78 0.85
N ALA A 116 -37.72 -2.56 0.05
CA ALA A 116 -39.02 -2.19 -0.52
C ALA A 116 -40.11 -1.89 0.52
N ASP A 117 -39.96 -2.41 1.76
CA ASP A 117 -40.82 -2.10 2.90
C ASP A 117 -40.48 -0.77 3.60
N GLY A 118 -39.45 -0.05 3.10
CA GLY A 118 -38.93 1.19 3.67
C GLY A 118 -37.89 1.03 4.76
N SER A 119 -37.52 -0.21 5.12
CA SER A 119 -36.47 -0.46 6.11
C SER A 119 -35.11 -0.04 5.57
N PRO A 120 -34.25 0.61 6.39
CA PRO A 120 -32.93 1.01 5.96
C PRO A 120 -32.04 -0.21 5.77
N LEU A 121 -31.18 -0.11 4.73
CA LEU A 121 -30.12 -1.04 4.41
C LEU A 121 -28.83 -0.25 4.32
N ALA A 122 -27.75 -0.71 4.93
CA ALA A 122 -26.44 -0.13 4.79
C ALA A 122 -25.44 -1.17 4.26
N VAL A 123 -24.56 -0.77 3.38
CA VAL A 123 -23.44 -1.60 2.96
C VAL A 123 -22.22 -1.28 3.83
N VAL A 124 -21.50 -2.30 4.23
CA VAL A 124 -20.25 -2.22 4.99
C VAL A 124 -19.21 -3.02 4.23
N LEU A 125 -18.10 -2.36 3.92
CA LEU A 125 -16.98 -2.96 3.21
C LEU A 125 -15.79 -3.17 4.15
N THR A 126 -15.33 -4.39 4.29
CA THR A 126 -14.13 -4.70 5.06
C THR A 126 -12.87 -4.47 4.20
N PRO A 127 -11.76 -3.97 4.76
CA PRO A 127 -11.55 -3.51 6.14
C PRO A 127 -11.86 -2.02 6.38
N PHE A 128 -12.59 -1.34 5.48
CA PHE A 128 -12.76 0.12 5.51
C PHE A 128 -13.70 0.59 6.60
N ASP A 129 -14.71 -0.19 6.91
CA ASP A 129 -15.80 0.15 7.82
C ASP A 129 -15.80 -0.71 9.11
N ASP A 130 -14.65 -1.26 9.49
CA ASP A 130 -14.48 -2.10 10.69
C ASP A 130 -14.93 -1.41 11.97
N ASP A 131 -14.85 -0.08 12.04
CA ASP A 131 -15.34 0.71 13.15
C ASP A 131 -16.88 0.66 13.28
N ILE A 132 -17.61 0.63 12.17
CA ILE A 132 -19.09 0.51 12.16
C ILE A 132 -19.51 -0.87 12.71
N LEU A 133 -18.80 -1.92 12.29
CA LEU A 133 -19.03 -3.28 12.77
C LEU A 133 -18.78 -3.38 14.28
N THR A 134 -17.68 -2.83 14.73
CA THR A 134 -17.29 -2.79 16.14
C THR A 134 -18.30 -1.99 16.99
N GLU A 135 -18.77 -0.85 16.51
CA GLU A 135 -19.81 -0.05 17.18
C GLU A 135 -21.14 -0.79 17.32
N ARG A 136 -21.47 -1.66 16.35
CA ARG A 136 -22.65 -2.53 16.41
C ARG A 136 -22.44 -3.82 17.22
N GLY A 137 -21.23 -4.09 17.68
CA GLY A 137 -20.88 -5.31 18.40
C GLY A 137 -20.83 -6.55 17.52
N ILE A 138 -20.59 -6.39 16.22
CA ILE A 138 -20.46 -7.48 15.25
C ILE A 138 -19.01 -7.90 15.22
N PRO A 139 -18.67 -9.17 15.50
CA PRO A 139 -17.29 -9.65 15.40
C PRO A 139 -16.80 -9.61 13.95
N LEU A 140 -15.56 -9.12 13.74
CA LEU A 140 -15.01 -8.98 12.40
C LEU A 140 -14.75 -10.32 11.69
N ASP A 141 -14.63 -11.41 12.43
CA ASP A 141 -14.44 -12.77 11.92
C ASP A 141 -15.75 -13.42 11.40
N VAL A 142 -16.89 -12.75 11.58
CA VAL A 142 -18.19 -13.21 11.09
C VAL A 142 -18.45 -12.77 9.65
N ILE A 143 -17.70 -11.79 9.15
CA ILE A 143 -17.87 -11.19 7.83
C ILE A 143 -16.63 -11.51 7.00
N GLY A 144 -16.83 -12.02 5.79
CA GLY A 144 -15.75 -12.26 4.83
C GLY A 144 -15.13 -10.98 4.27
N ASP A 145 -14.16 -11.15 3.38
CA ASP A 145 -13.34 -10.07 2.82
C ASP A 145 -14.12 -9.04 1.98
N HIS A 146 -15.36 -9.35 1.59
CA HIS A 146 -16.20 -8.50 0.71
C HIS A 146 -17.13 -7.56 1.47
N GLY A 147 -17.36 -7.83 2.75
CA GLY A 147 -18.26 -7.03 3.59
C GLY A 147 -19.65 -7.62 3.74
N ALA A 148 -20.60 -6.79 4.19
CA ALA A 148 -21.96 -7.23 4.46
C ALA A 148 -23.01 -6.13 4.22
N LEU A 149 -24.24 -6.54 4.02
CA LEU A 149 -25.42 -5.70 4.05
C LEU A 149 -25.97 -5.70 5.46
N LEU A 150 -26.01 -4.54 6.12
CA LEU A 150 -26.53 -4.35 7.46
C LEU A 150 -28.04 -4.06 7.40
N LEU A 151 -28.83 -4.86 8.09
CA LEU A 151 -30.27 -4.70 8.24
C LEU A 151 -30.62 -3.98 9.56
N SER A 152 -31.87 -3.61 9.70
CA SER A 152 -32.40 -3.11 10.97
C SER A 152 -32.36 -4.20 12.04
N HIS A 153 -32.11 -3.81 13.28
CA HIS A 153 -32.03 -4.77 14.40
C HIS A 153 -33.31 -5.57 14.56
N GLY A 154 -33.19 -6.89 14.60
CA GLY A 154 -34.32 -7.84 14.72
C GLY A 154 -35.01 -8.18 13.40
N TYR A 155 -34.61 -7.58 12.28
CA TYR A 155 -35.27 -7.69 10.99
C TYR A 155 -35.40 -9.14 10.51
N LEU A 156 -34.33 -9.92 10.49
CA LEU A 156 -34.35 -11.30 9.99
C LEU A 156 -35.27 -12.19 10.88
N LYS A 157 -35.26 -11.99 12.20
CA LYS A 157 -36.12 -12.72 13.15
C LYS A 157 -37.59 -12.34 13.00
N GLU A 158 -37.88 -11.05 12.73
CA GLU A 158 -39.26 -10.57 12.47
C GLU A 158 -39.83 -11.16 11.17
N GLN A 159 -38.96 -11.43 10.17
CA GLN A 159 -39.35 -12.16 8.96
C GLN A 159 -39.54 -13.68 9.21
N GLY A 160 -39.31 -14.16 10.42
CA GLY A 160 -39.42 -15.57 10.77
C GLY A 160 -38.24 -16.43 10.29
N LEU A 161 -37.09 -15.82 10.00
CA LEU A 161 -35.89 -16.51 9.56
C LEU A 161 -35.06 -17.03 10.75
N GLY A 162 -34.57 -18.23 10.60
CA GLY A 162 -33.57 -18.86 11.45
C GLY A 162 -32.42 -19.37 10.62
N GLU A 163 -31.41 -19.92 11.27
CA GLU A 163 -30.28 -20.56 10.58
C GLU A 163 -30.74 -21.58 9.53
N GLY A 164 -30.19 -21.52 8.34
CA GLY A 164 -30.57 -22.36 7.21
C GLY A 164 -31.81 -21.87 6.44
N GLY A 165 -32.47 -20.80 6.89
CA GLY A 165 -33.53 -20.17 6.11
C GLY A 165 -33.01 -19.60 4.79
N VAL A 166 -33.89 -19.59 3.78
CA VAL A 166 -33.50 -19.06 2.46
C VAL A 166 -34.23 -17.75 2.19
N ILE A 167 -33.50 -16.76 1.74
CA ILE A 167 -34.01 -15.47 1.28
C ILE A 167 -33.82 -15.34 -0.24
N ALA A 168 -34.62 -14.50 -0.87
CA ALA A 168 -34.40 -14.01 -2.22
C ALA A 168 -34.25 -12.48 -2.17
N LEU A 169 -33.15 -11.99 -2.67
CA LEU A 169 -32.85 -10.58 -2.82
C LEU A 169 -32.93 -10.17 -4.29
N GLY A 170 -33.64 -9.10 -4.59
CA GLY A 170 -33.81 -8.61 -5.95
C GLY A 170 -34.08 -7.12 -6.00
N LEU A 171 -34.02 -6.55 -7.19
CA LEU A 171 -34.28 -5.14 -7.43
C LEU A 171 -35.80 -4.89 -7.44
N ALA A 172 -36.25 -3.89 -6.67
CA ALA A 172 -37.67 -3.50 -6.59
C ALA A 172 -37.80 -1.98 -6.61
N GLY A 173 -38.16 -1.42 -7.78
CA GLY A 173 -38.35 0.03 -7.93
C GLY A 173 -37.09 0.81 -7.58
N ASP A 174 -37.15 1.55 -6.48
CA ASP A 174 -36.11 2.39 -5.92
C ASP A 174 -35.44 1.78 -4.66
N GLY A 175 -35.39 0.48 -4.54
CA GLY A 175 -34.79 -0.23 -3.42
C GLY A 175 -34.60 -1.72 -3.73
N LEU A 176 -34.26 -2.50 -2.70
CA LEU A 176 -34.12 -3.95 -2.80
C LEU A 176 -35.33 -4.64 -2.16
N SER A 177 -35.84 -5.70 -2.78
CA SER A 177 -36.83 -6.60 -2.18
C SER A 177 -36.12 -7.75 -1.50
N LEU A 178 -36.43 -7.99 -0.24
CA LEU A 178 -36.03 -9.18 0.50
C LEU A 178 -37.28 -10.00 0.78
N GLN A 179 -37.32 -11.27 0.36
CA GLN A 179 -38.41 -12.18 0.54
C GLN A 179 -37.91 -13.50 1.10
N VAL A 180 -38.67 -14.07 2.06
CA VAL A 180 -38.41 -15.42 2.55
C VAL A 180 -38.91 -16.40 1.51
N VAL A 181 -38.06 -17.31 1.11
CA VAL A 181 -38.40 -18.32 0.09
C VAL A 181 -38.49 -19.68 0.80
N PRO A 182 -39.58 -20.45 0.63
CA PRO A 182 -39.59 -21.82 1.10
C PRO A 182 -38.53 -22.63 0.39
N GLU A 183 -37.88 -23.55 1.10
CA GLU A 183 -36.90 -24.46 0.53
C GLU A 183 -37.48 -25.13 -0.72
N GLN A 184 -36.98 -24.78 -1.88
CA GLN A 184 -37.48 -25.29 -3.15
C GLN A 184 -36.52 -26.33 -3.70
N ALA A 185 -37.03 -27.44 -4.14
CA ALA A 185 -36.28 -28.37 -4.97
C ALA A 185 -35.82 -27.66 -6.26
N ALA A 186 -34.54 -27.75 -6.56
CA ALA A 186 -33.97 -27.19 -7.78
C ALA A 186 -34.77 -27.58 -9.00
N ARG A 187 -35.16 -26.64 -9.85
CA ARG A 187 -35.81 -26.92 -11.14
C ARG A 187 -34.75 -27.35 -12.16
N PRO A 188 -34.72 -28.64 -12.58
CA PRO A 188 -33.66 -29.15 -13.46
C PRO A 188 -33.47 -28.31 -14.72
N GLU A 189 -34.59 -27.84 -15.32
CA GLU A 189 -34.55 -27.07 -16.56
C GLU A 189 -33.91 -25.69 -16.42
N ALA A 190 -34.08 -25.03 -15.30
CA ALA A 190 -33.49 -23.73 -15.03
C ALA A 190 -31.97 -23.84 -14.76
N LEU A 191 -31.57 -24.89 -14.05
CA LEU A 191 -30.14 -25.19 -13.83
C LEU A 191 -29.44 -25.56 -15.14
N VAL A 192 -30.05 -26.37 -16.03
CA VAL A 192 -29.49 -26.69 -17.33
C VAL A 192 -29.34 -25.43 -18.21
N ARG A 193 -30.27 -24.46 -18.11
CA ARG A 193 -30.11 -23.20 -18.82
C ARG A 193 -28.96 -22.36 -18.22
N LEU A 194 -28.84 -22.28 -16.91
CA LEU A 194 -27.75 -21.59 -16.24
C LEU A 194 -26.41 -22.20 -16.62
N GLU A 195 -26.25 -23.53 -16.48
CA GLU A 195 -25.04 -24.26 -16.88
C GLU A 195 -24.63 -23.91 -18.30
N ARG A 196 -25.57 -24.05 -19.26
CA ARG A 196 -25.27 -23.80 -20.69
C ARG A 196 -24.80 -22.35 -20.91
N ARG A 197 -25.41 -21.34 -20.24
CA ARG A 197 -25.04 -19.96 -20.43
C ARG A 197 -23.69 -19.65 -19.81
N LEU A 198 -23.44 -20.12 -18.58
CA LEU A 198 -22.15 -19.93 -17.92
C LEU A 198 -21.02 -20.65 -18.65
N THR A 199 -21.26 -21.88 -19.14
CA THR A 199 -20.29 -22.59 -19.98
C THR A 199 -19.97 -21.81 -21.25
N ALA A 200 -20.99 -21.24 -21.92
CA ALA A 200 -20.77 -20.42 -23.12
C ALA A 200 -19.94 -19.14 -22.79
N VAL A 201 -20.13 -18.53 -21.63
CA VAL A 201 -19.31 -17.40 -21.18
C VAL A 201 -17.85 -17.82 -21.01
N LEU A 202 -17.61 -18.96 -20.36
CA LEU A 202 -16.25 -19.49 -20.15
C LEU A 202 -15.56 -19.88 -21.44
N GLU A 203 -16.31 -20.46 -22.41
CA GLU A 203 -15.76 -20.88 -23.72
C GLU A 203 -15.42 -19.68 -24.62
N ASN A 204 -16.14 -18.56 -24.51
CA ASN A 204 -15.95 -17.38 -25.34
C ASN A 204 -15.10 -16.30 -24.66
N GLY A 205 -14.79 -16.45 -23.36
CA GLY A 205 -13.96 -15.54 -22.59
C GLY A 205 -12.47 -15.78 -22.77
N PRO A 206 -11.63 -15.05 -22.05
CA PRO A 206 -10.19 -15.28 -22.01
C PRO A 206 -9.87 -16.65 -21.38
N ASP A 207 -8.72 -17.21 -21.76
CA ASP A 207 -8.24 -18.46 -21.16
C ASP A 207 -8.09 -18.30 -19.62
N GLY A 208 -8.83 -19.10 -18.87
CA GLY A 208 -8.79 -19.11 -17.40
C GLY A 208 -10.14 -18.88 -16.74
N PRO A 209 -10.16 -18.62 -15.42
CA PRO A 209 -11.38 -18.33 -14.70
C PRO A 209 -11.92 -16.94 -15.03
N ALA A 210 -13.25 -16.82 -15.04
CA ALA A 210 -13.96 -15.56 -15.17
C ALA A 210 -14.40 -15.03 -13.79
N GLN A 211 -14.57 -13.73 -13.64
CA GLN A 211 -15.24 -13.18 -12.49
C GLN A 211 -16.69 -13.64 -12.46
N LEU A 212 -17.15 -14.11 -11.31
CA LEU A 212 -18.44 -14.77 -11.16
C LEU A 212 -19.60 -13.80 -11.46
N ASP A 213 -19.55 -12.61 -10.91
CA ASP A 213 -20.53 -11.55 -11.13
C ASP A 213 -20.63 -11.19 -12.63
N VAL A 214 -19.50 -10.95 -13.29
CA VAL A 214 -19.41 -10.65 -14.71
C VAL A 214 -19.96 -11.81 -15.56
N ALA A 215 -19.66 -13.05 -15.18
CA ALA A 215 -20.18 -14.22 -15.87
C ALA A 215 -21.70 -14.35 -15.71
N VAL A 216 -22.23 -14.10 -14.51
CA VAL A 216 -23.68 -14.11 -14.23
C VAL A 216 -24.37 -12.96 -14.97
N TRP A 217 -23.81 -11.76 -14.96
CA TRP A 217 -24.37 -10.61 -15.70
C TRP A 217 -24.40 -10.86 -17.20
N THR A 218 -23.33 -11.45 -17.76
CA THR A 218 -23.28 -11.82 -19.18
C THR A 218 -24.34 -12.89 -19.51
N ALA A 219 -24.47 -13.92 -18.67
CA ALA A 219 -25.51 -14.93 -18.83
C ALA A 219 -26.92 -14.31 -18.74
N CYS A 220 -27.15 -13.35 -17.84
CA CYS A 220 -28.40 -12.60 -17.73
C CYS A 220 -28.70 -11.73 -18.95
N ALA A 221 -27.68 -11.11 -19.54
CA ALA A 221 -27.83 -10.32 -20.75
C ALA A 221 -28.24 -11.17 -21.96
N ASP A 222 -27.70 -12.38 -22.03
CA ASP A 222 -27.97 -13.33 -23.13
C ASP A 222 -29.22 -14.17 -22.94
N ASP A 223 -29.75 -14.26 -21.69
CA ASP A 223 -30.97 -14.98 -21.39
C ASP A 223 -31.85 -14.22 -20.38
N PRO A 224 -32.88 -13.52 -20.90
CA PRO A 224 -33.78 -12.73 -20.02
C PRO A 224 -34.59 -13.58 -19.01
N THR A 225 -34.60 -14.91 -19.14
CA THR A 225 -35.37 -15.81 -18.27
C THR A 225 -34.58 -16.31 -17.06
N LEU A 226 -33.28 -16.08 -16.99
CA LEU A 226 -32.46 -16.46 -15.85
C LEU A 226 -32.78 -15.60 -14.62
N PHE A 227 -32.86 -16.23 -13.47
CA PHE A 227 -33.11 -15.59 -12.17
C PHE A 227 -34.44 -14.83 -12.04
N ILE A 228 -35.41 -15.01 -12.97
CA ILE A 228 -36.78 -14.45 -12.81
C ILE A 228 -37.54 -15.19 -11.71
N GLU A 229 -37.24 -16.44 -11.51
CA GLU A 229 -37.75 -17.25 -10.39
C GLU A 229 -36.56 -17.64 -9.50
N PRO A 230 -36.79 -17.78 -8.17
CA PRO A 230 -35.74 -18.18 -7.27
C PRO A 230 -35.09 -19.50 -7.70
N LEU A 231 -33.77 -19.50 -7.86
CA LEU A 231 -32.92 -20.68 -8.00
C LEU A 231 -32.35 -21.05 -6.62
N PRO A 232 -31.70 -22.20 -6.43
CA PRO A 232 -30.86 -22.42 -5.25
C PRO A 232 -29.82 -21.29 -5.09
N PRO A 233 -29.28 -21.08 -3.88
CA PRO A 233 -28.13 -20.20 -3.69
C PRO A 233 -27.06 -20.43 -4.77
N LEU A 234 -26.47 -19.35 -5.27
CA LEU A 234 -25.64 -19.42 -6.50
C LEU A 234 -24.52 -20.45 -6.38
N GLY A 235 -23.85 -20.51 -5.21
CA GLY A 235 -22.82 -21.53 -4.97
C GLY A 235 -23.37 -22.96 -5.15
N ALA A 236 -24.52 -23.27 -4.53
CA ALA A 236 -25.17 -24.58 -4.70
C ALA A 236 -25.65 -24.85 -6.12
N ALA A 237 -26.08 -23.81 -6.83
CA ALA A 237 -26.46 -23.92 -8.24
C ALA A 237 -25.27 -24.25 -9.15
N LEU A 238 -24.10 -23.62 -8.90
CA LEU A 238 -22.85 -23.89 -9.61
C LEU A 238 -22.35 -25.31 -9.35
N ASP A 239 -22.40 -25.77 -8.09
CA ASP A 239 -22.08 -27.15 -7.73
C ASP A 239 -22.97 -28.16 -8.47
N ALA A 240 -24.29 -27.87 -8.53
CA ALA A 240 -25.24 -28.72 -9.25
C ALA A 240 -24.99 -28.74 -10.77
N CYS A 241 -24.45 -27.67 -11.34
CA CYS A 241 -23.99 -27.56 -12.71
C CYS A 241 -22.62 -28.21 -12.93
N GLY A 242 -21.91 -28.64 -11.90
CA GLY A 242 -20.57 -29.20 -11.98
C GLY A 242 -19.49 -28.22 -12.39
N LEU A 243 -19.75 -26.92 -12.31
CA LEU A 243 -18.79 -25.86 -12.57
C LEU A 243 -17.87 -25.68 -11.38
N ALA A 244 -16.61 -25.41 -11.63
CA ALA A 244 -15.65 -25.09 -10.58
C ALA A 244 -15.79 -23.61 -10.20
N HIS A 245 -15.87 -23.31 -8.88
CA HIS A 245 -15.90 -21.94 -8.38
C HIS A 245 -15.07 -21.82 -7.10
N ASP A 246 -14.55 -20.62 -6.84
CA ASP A 246 -13.76 -20.32 -5.64
C ASP A 246 -13.82 -18.82 -5.36
N GLY A 247 -14.64 -18.42 -4.36
CA GLY A 247 -14.97 -17.01 -4.11
C GLY A 247 -15.58 -16.37 -5.36
N ASP A 248 -15.01 -15.26 -5.80
CA ASP A 248 -15.48 -14.45 -6.94
C ASP A 248 -15.15 -15.03 -8.32
N TRP A 249 -14.66 -16.26 -8.37
CA TRP A 249 -14.14 -16.83 -9.60
C TRP A 249 -14.91 -18.07 -10.01
N LEU A 250 -15.22 -18.13 -11.30
CA LEU A 250 -15.88 -19.23 -11.98
C LEU A 250 -14.97 -19.83 -13.06
N ALA A 251 -14.92 -21.16 -13.15
CA ALA A 251 -14.13 -21.85 -14.16
C ALA A 251 -14.80 -23.13 -14.66
N ALA A 252 -14.25 -23.69 -15.72
CA ALA A 252 -14.64 -24.98 -16.24
C ALA A 252 -14.43 -26.11 -15.20
N PRO A 253 -15.19 -27.23 -15.32
CA PRO A 253 -15.07 -28.38 -14.42
C PRO A 253 -13.62 -28.86 -14.27
N GLY A 254 -13.18 -29.06 -13.01
CA GLY A 254 -11.84 -29.58 -12.71
C GLY A 254 -10.71 -28.55 -12.79
N PHE A 255 -11.03 -27.27 -12.88
CA PHE A 255 -10.01 -26.20 -12.82
C PHE A 255 -9.31 -26.17 -11.46
N ASP A 256 -7.98 -26.02 -11.46
CA ASP A 256 -7.17 -25.94 -10.25
C ASP A 256 -6.97 -24.47 -9.81
N PHE A 257 -7.92 -23.93 -9.04
CA PHE A 257 -7.85 -22.57 -8.50
C PHE A 257 -6.63 -22.36 -7.60
N ARG A 258 -6.22 -23.37 -6.84
CA ARG A 258 -5.07 -23.26 -5.95
C ARG A 258 -3.80 -22.97 -6.74
N ARG A 259 -3.59 -23.74 -7.81
CA ARG A 259 -2.45 -23.52 -8.71
C ARG A 259 -2.55 -22.16 -9.39
N TRP A 260 -3.71 -21.82 -9.90
CA TRP A 260 -3.95 -20.54 -10.57
C TRP A 260 -3.67 -19.36 -9.65
N ARG A 261 -4.15 -19.35 -8.39
CA ARG A 261 -3.88 -18.30 -7.41
C ARG A 261 -2.38 -18.14 -7.15
N VAL A 262 -1.64 -19.24 -7.06
CA VAL A 262 -0.16 -19.17 -6.91
C VAL A 262 0.47 -18.52 -8.16
N GLU A 263 0.02 -18.88 -9.35
CA GLU A 263 0.53 -18.28 -10.60
C GLU A 263 0.21 -16.78 -10.70
N GLN A 264 -1.00 -16.36 -10.29
CA GLN A 264 -1.38 -14.93 -10.23
C GLN A 264 -0.51 -14.15 -9.21
N ARG A 265 -0.36 -14.68 -8.01
CA ARG A 265 0.52 -14.07 -7.00
C ARG A 265 1.97 -13.99 -7.49
N CYS A 266 2.44 -15.04 -8.15
CA CYS A 266 3.78 -15.06 -8.73
C CYS A 266 3.96 -13.98 -9.81
N ALA A 267 3.00 -13.85 -10.72
CA ALA A 267 3.02 -12.81 -11.75
C ALA A 267 3.00 -11.40 -11.14
N ALA A 268 2.20 -11.17 -10.09
CA ALA A 268 2.15 -9.89 -9.37
C ALA A 268 3.49 -9.56 -8.69
N VAL A 269 4.12 -10.53 -8.04
CA VAL A 269 5.45 -10.37 -7.40
C VAL A 269 6.53 -10.11 -8.45
N THR A 270 6.52 -10.85 -9.56
CA THR A 270 7.41 -10.64 -10.71
C THR A 270 7.32 -9.20 -11.22
N TRP A 271 6.11 -8.71 -11.45
CA TRP A 271 5.89 -7.34 -11.94
C TRP A 271 6.29 -6.28 -10.92
N ARG A 272 5.90 -6.46 -9.65
CA ARG A 272 6.12 -5.47 -8.58
C ARG A 272 7.60 -5.27 -8.26
N HIS A 273 8.39 -6.34 -8.32
CA HIS A 273 9.79 -6.34 -7.90
C HIS A 273 10.78 -6.45 -9.06
N ASP A 274 10.30 -6.53 -10.30
CA ASP A 274 11.13 -6.68 -11.51
C ASP A 274 12.12 -7.88 -11.39
N ILE A 275 11.62 -9.03 -10.93
CA ILE A 275 12.39 -10.26 -10.75
C ILE A 275 11.87 -11.38 -11.65
N GLY A 276 12.66 -12.44 -11.84
CA GLY A 276 12.27 -13.58 -12.64
C GLY A 276 11.16 -14.43 -11.99
N HIS A 277 10.50 -15.28 -12.79
CA HIS A 277 9.42 -16.16 -12.32
C HIS A 277 9.88 -17.11 -11.19
N ASP A 278 11.04 -17.74 -11.35
CA ASP A 278 11.58 -18.67 -10.34
C ASP A 278 11.96 -17.95 -9.05
N GLU A 279 12.46 -16.71 -9.15
CA GLU A 279 12.74 -15.83 -8.03
C GLU A 279 11.45 -15.44 -7.31
N ALA A 280 10.39 -15.10 -8.04
CA ALA A 280 9.08 -14.78 -7.47
C ALA A 280 8.45 -15.98 -6.76
N LEU A 281 8.57 -17.20 -7.31
CA LEU A 281 8.16 -18.42 -6.63
C LEU A 281 8.93 -18.64 -5.32
N ALA A 282 10.24 -18.37 -5.32
CA ALA A 282 11.04 -18.46 -4.11
C ALA A 282 10.63 -17.40 -3.06
N VAL A 283 10.34 -16.16 -3.49
CA VAL A 283 9.78 -15.13 -2.60
C VAL A 283 8.47 -15.61 -1.98
N LEU A 284 7.52 -16.11 -2.76
CA LEU A 284 6.25 -16.60 -2.24
C LEU A 284 6.43 -17.76 -1.26
N ALA A 285 7.32 -18.70 -1.55
CA ALA A 285 7.62 -19.81 -0.62
C ALA A 285 8.19 -19.30 0.71
N LEU A 286 9.06 -18.29 0.68
CA LEU A 286 9.65 -17.68 1.89
C LEU A 286 8.62 -16.83 2.65
N VAL A 287 7.71 -16.14 1.96
CA VAL A 287 6.61 -15.41 2.58
C VAL A 287 5.63 -16.35 3.26
N MET A 288 5.25 -17.47 2.62
CA MET A 288 4.41 -18.50 3.25
C MET A 288 5.07 -19.08 4.52
N LEU A 289 6.38 -19.27 4.50
CA LEU A 289 7.11 -19.73 5.67
C LEU A 289 7.12 -18.66 6.78
N TYR A 290 7.27 -17.40 6.42
CA TYR A 290 7.16 -16.29 7.37
C TYR A 290 5.74 -16.20 7.97
N GLU A 291 4.68 -16.36 7.18
CA GLU A 291 3.28 -16.40 7.65
C GLU A 291 3.04 -17.56 8.64
N GLN A 292 3.64 -18.72 8.41
CA GLN A 292 3.60 -19.83 9.35
C GLN A 292 4.28 -19.46 10.69
N VAL A 293 5.45 -18.81 10.66
CA VAL A 293 6.11 -18.30 11.87
C VAL A 293 5.24 -17.26 12.59
N ALA A 294 4.59 -16.38 11.84
CA ALA A 294 3.68 -15.37 12.40
C ALA A 294 2.48 -16.01 13.12
N ALA A 295 1.83 -16.97 12.47
CA ALA A 295 0.69 -17.70 13.04
C ALA A 295 1.06 -18.40 14.35
N LEU A 296 2.25 -18.96 14.42
CA LEU A 296 2.71 -19.67 15.62
C LEU A 296 3.13 -18.72 16.74
N MET A 297 3.76 -17.60 16.42
CA MET A 297 3.99 -16.57 17.42
C MET A 297 2.66 -16.04 17.99
N HIS A 298 1.64 -15.92 17.16
CA HIS A 298 0.31 -15.51 17.61
C HIS A 298 -0.33 -16.57 18.53
N ALA A 299 -0.33 -17.84 18.13
CA ALA A 299 -0.82 -18.95 18.94
C ALA A 299 -0.08 -19.05 20.28
N ALA A 300 1.25 -18.91 20.24
CA ALA A 300 2.07 -18.90 21.45
C ALA A 300 1.78 -17.72 22.37
N ALA A 301 1.49 -16.53 21.83
CA ALA A 301 1.11 -15.37 22.62
C ALA A 301 -0.27 -15.59 23.31
N LEU A 302 -1.22 -16.23 22.64
CA LEU A 302 -2.50 -16.62 23.22
C LEU A 302 -2.31 -17.69 24.31
N SER A 303 -1.51 -18.74 24.04
CA SER A 303 -1.21 -19.81 25.02
C SER A 303 -0.42 -19.30 26.23
N ALA A 304 0.45 -18.30 26.06
CA ALA A 304 1.19 -17.68 27.16
C ALA A 304 0.26 -16.92 28.13
N GLN A 305 -0.85 -16.37 27.63
CA GLN A 305 -1.90 -15.80 28.48
C GLN A 305 -2.63 -16.89 29.27
N GLU A 306 -2.62 -18.13 28.80
CA GLU A 306 -3.25 -19.30 29.43
C GLU A 306 -2.24 -20.23 30.18
N GLY A 307 -0.93 -19.96 30.15
CA GLY A 307 0.10 -20.68 30.92
C GLY A 307 0.90 -21.73 30.18
N GLY A 308 0.96 -21.73 28.85
CA GLY A 308 1.60 -22.78 28.02
C GLY A 308 2.98 -22.40 27.43
N GLU A 309 4.08 -22.68 28.15
CA GLU A 309 5.45 -22.54 27.62
C GLU A 309 5.91 -23.71 26.71
N ALA A 310 5.18 -24.80 26.67
CA ALA A 310 5.61 -26.05 26.03
C ALA A 310 5.44 -26.08 24.50
N GLU A 311 4.47 -25.34 23.93
CA GLU A 311 4.14 -25.38 22.51
C GLU A 311 5.17 -24.65 21.63
N LEU A 312 5.84 -23.60 22.16
CA LEU A 312 6.90 -22.88 21.45
C LEU A 312 8.15 -23.74 21.20
N ALA A 313 8.49 -24.64 22.17
CA ALA A 313 9.65 -25.51 22.03
C ALA A 313 9.39 -26.61 21.00
N THR A 314 8.18 -27.15 20.95
CA THR A 314 7.77 -28.19 19.98
C THR A 314 7.86 -27.66 18.55
N PHE A 315 7.46 -26.42 18.34
CA PHE A 315 7.46 -25.80 17.02
C PHE A 315 8.87 -25.40 16.52
N ALA A 316 9.72 -24.87 17.40
CA ALA A 316 11.11 -24.62 17.03
C ALA A 316 11.79 -25.92 16.57
N ALA A 317 11.42 -27.07 17.18
CA ALA A 317 11.86 -28.38 16.76
C ALA A 317 11.30 -28.80 15.39
N GLU A 318 10.02 -28.49 15.08
CA GLU A 318 9.41 -28.77 13.78
C GLU A 318 10.01 -27.94 12.64
N LEU A 319 10.26 -26.64 12.87
CA LEU A 319 10.92 -25.75 11.90
C LEU A 319 12.39 -26.15 11.64
N THR A 320 13.07 -26.61 12.65
CA THR A 320 14.49 -27.01 12.54
C THR A 320 14.67 -28.43 12.03
N GLY A 321 13.58 -29.20 11.82
CA GLY A 321 13.65 -30.58 11.35
C GLY A 321 14.31 -31.52 12.36
N GLN A 322 14.38 -31.15 13.65
CA GLN A 322 14.83 -32.05 14.70
C GLN A 322 13.65 -32.92 15.13
N PRO A 323 13.76 -34.26 15.05
CA PRO A 323 12.68 -35.13 15.51
C PRO A 323 12.58 -35.04 17.02
N GLU A 324 11.36 -34.79 17.55
CA GLU A 324 11.09 -35.04 18.95
C GLU A 324 11.35 -36.54 19.31
N PRO A 325 11.84 -36.84 20.47
CA PRO A 325 11.87 -38.20 20.97
C PRO A 325 10.45 -38.59 21.42
N SER A 326 9.60 -39.00 20.46
CA SER A 326 8.30 -39.60 20.78
C SER A 326 8.45 -41.12 20.92
N PRO A 327 7.79 -41.76 21.88
CA PRO A 327 7.83 -43.20 22.01
C PRO A 327 7.07 -43.87 20.85
N ALA A 328 7.84 -44.62 20.10
CA ALA A 328 7.56 -45.57 19.04
C ALA A 328 6.09 -45.91 18.70
N ASP A 329 5.72 -45.57 17.47
CA ASP A 329 4.84 -46.39 16.64
C ASP A 329 5.57 -46.66 15.31
N PRO A 330 5.87 -47.92 14.95
CA PRO A 330 6.87 -48.21 13.92
C PRO A 330 6.40 -48.28 12.46
N ASP A 331 5.15 -47.92 12.15
CA ASP A 331 4.54 -48.21 10.83
C ASP A 331 3.97 -47.00 10.04
N LEU A 332 4.40 -45.77 10.30
CA LEU A 332 4.08 -44.64 9.44
C LEU A 332 5.34 -44.07 8.78
N ASP A 333 5.40 -44.20 7.45
CA ASP A 333 6.45 -43.67 6.58
C ASP A 333 6.45 -42.12 6.58
N HIS A 334 6.95 -41.51 7.66
CA HIS A 334 7.11 -40.06 7.82
C HIS A 334 8.41 -39.50 7.22
N GLY A 335 9.27 -40.38 6.66
CA GLY A 335 10.61 -39.98 6.20
C GLY A 335 10.65 -39.22 4.88
N SER A 336 9.74 -39.47 3.97
CA SER A 336 9.84 -38.90 2.62
C SER A 336 9.29 -37.45 2.51
N GLY A 337 8.25 -37.14 3.26
CA GLY A 337 7.64 -35.80 3.26
C GLY A 337 8.51 -34.72 3.89
N THR A 338 9.16 -35.06 5.04
CA THR A 338 10.03 -34.11 5.76
C THR A 338 11.28 -33.78 4.94
N THR A 339 11.89 -34.79 4.29
CA THR A 339 13.06 -34.58 3.43
C THR A 339 12.75 -33.70 2.21
N ALA A 340 11.60 -33.92 1.57
CA ALA A 340 11.17 -33.13 0.44
C ALA A 340 10.89 -31.65 0.84
N ARG A 341 10.26 -31.43 1.99
CA ARG A 341 9.98 -30.09 2.52
C ARG A 341 11.28 -29.35 2.85
N THR A 342 12.21 -29.98 3.52
CA THR A 342 13.53 -29.40 3.85
C THR A 342 14.31 -29.05 2.58
N ALA A 343 14.28 -29.90 1.56
CA ALA A 343 14.92 -29.63 0.28
C ALA A 343 14.29 -28.43 -0.45
N ALA A 344 12.96 -28.30 -0.43
CA ALA A 344 12.24 -27.18 -1.03
C ALA A 344 12.56 -25.85 -0.32
N VAL A 345 12.59 -25.82 1.01
CA VAL A 345 12.99 -24.65 1.80
C VAL A 345 14.43 -24.26 1.50
N THR A 346 15.35 -25.22 1.44
CA THR A 346 16.77 -24.96 1.13
C THR A 346 16.92 -24.40 -0.29
N ALA A 347 16.14 -24.89 -1.25
CA ALA A 347 16.13 -24.39 -2.63
C ALA A 347 15.60 -22.94 -2.69
N ALA A 348 14.51 -22.62 -1.97
CA ALA A 348 14.00 -21.25 -1.90
C ALA A 348 15.00 -20.31 -1.22
N LEU A 349 15.63 -20.74 -0.13
CA LEU A 349 16.68 -19.96 0.55
C LEU A 349 17.87 -19.62 -0.36
N ALA A 350 18.21 -20.48 -1.33
CA ALA A 350 19.31 -20.21 -2.23
C ALA A 350 19.11 -18.94 -3.08
N PHE A 351 17.86 -18.62 -3.41
CA PHE A 351 17.52 -17.40 -4.15
C PHE A 351 17.75 -16.09 -3.36
N LEU A 352 17.83 -16.18 -2.02
CA LEU A 352 18.20 -15.02 -1.18
C LEU A 352 19.64 -14.52 -1.45
N ALA A 353 20.46 -15.29 -2.16
CA ALA A 353 21.76 -14.80 -2.63
C ALA A 353 21.64 -13.59 -3.57
N GLU A 354 20.48 -13.42 -4.21
CA GLU A 354 20.19 -12.26 -5.05
C GLU A 354 19.60 -11.13 -4.22
N PRO A 355 20.22 -9.92 -4.23
CA PRO A 355 19.74 -8.77 -3.45
C PRO A 355 18.29 -8.39 -3.72
N ALA A 356 17.83 -8.48 -4.98
CA ALA A 356 16.45 -8.17 -5.36
C ALA A 356 15.44 -9.10 -4.69
N VAL A 357 15.75 -10.40 -4.59
CA VAL A 357 14.90 -11.39 -3.91
C VAL A 357 14.80 -11.08 -2.41
N ALA A 358 15.92 -10.77 -1.75
CA ALA A 358 15.90 -10.41 -0.33
C ALA A 358 15.09 -9.13 -0.06
N GLN A 359 15.17 -8.14 -0.95
CA GLN A 359 14.37 -6.92 -0.88
C GLN A 359 12.88 -7.19 -1.13
N ALA A 360 12.56 -8.09 -2.08
CA ALA A 360 11.18 -8.52 -2.32
C ALA A 360 10.60 -9.25 -1.10
N VAL A 361 11.35 -10.17 -0.47
CA VAL A 361 10.92 -10.83 0.78
C VAL A 361 10.66 -9.81 1.89
N LEU A 362 11.52 -8.81 2.07
CA LEU A 362 11.29 -7.74 3.05
C LEU A 362 10.00 -6.98 2.76
N ALA A 363 9.76 -6.63 1.49
CA ALA A 363 8.58 -5.87 1.07
C ALA A 363 7.29 -6.67 1.23
N GLU A 364 7.30 -7.95 0.87
CA GLU A 364 6.12 -8.84 0.95
C GLU A 364 5.84 -9.35 2.38
N THR A 365 6.78 -9.17 3.33
CA THR A 365 6.58 -9.59 4.73
C THR A 365 6.16 -8.43 5.63
N ILE A 366 7.05 -7.48 5.87
CA ILE A 366 6.79 -6.35 6.78
C ILE A 366 6.64 -5.01 6.07
N GLY A 367 7.03 -4.92 4.80
CA GLY A 367 6.95 -3.67 4.03
C GLY A 367 7.57 -2.48 4.77
N SER A 368 6.78 -1.41 4.90
CA SER A 368 7.13 -0.21 5.67
C SER A 368 6.82 -0.35 7.17
N GLY A 369 6.01 -1.35 7.58
CA GLY A 369 5.45 -1.48 8.92
C GLY A 369 6.41 -1.94 10.00
N THR A 370 5.96 -1.84 11.25
CA THR A 370 6.61 -2.44 12.43
C THR A 370 5.92 -3.73 12.88
N LYS A 371 4.65 -3.89 12.52
CA LYS A 371 3.89 -5.12 12.77
C LYS A 371 4.57 -6.26 12.02
N GLY A 372 4.82 -7.35 12.71
CA GLY A 372 5.53 -8.49 12.13
C GLY A 372 7.06 -8.39 12.12
N ALA A 373 7.67 -7.27 12.53
CA ALA A 373 9.13 -7.13 12.56
C ALA A 373 9.81 -8.13 13.52
N ALA A 374 9.18 -8.43 14.65
CA ALA A 374 9.67 -9.46 15.57
C ALA A 374 9.64 -10.86 14.92
N THR A 375 8.58 -11.16 14.18
CA THR A 375 8.44 -12.40 13.39
C THR A 375 9.54 -12.50 12.33
N LEU A 376 9.84 -11.39 11.61
CA LEU A 376 10.92 -11.38 10.63
C LEU A 376 12.29 -11.64 11.29
N GLY A 377 12.53 -11.09 12.48
CA GLY A 377 13.75 -11.35 13.26
C GLY A 377 13.88 -12.83 13.56
N LEU A 378 12.84 -13.45 14.14
CA LEU A 378 12.82 -14.87 14.46
C LEU A 378 12.95 -15.76 13.20
N PHE A 379 12.27 -15.42 12.12
CA PHE A 379 12.39 -16.06 10.81
C PHE A 379 13.84 -16.07 10.33
N ALA A 380 14.50 -14.92 10.35
CA ALA A 380 15.89 -14.79 9.91
C ALA A 380 16.86 -15.56 10.81
N GLU A 381 16.72 -15.46 12.13
CA GLU A 381 17.55 -16.19 13.10
C GLU A 381 17.41 -17.71 13.00
N THR A 382 16.18 -18.19 12.78
CA THR A 382 15.90 -19.64 12.68
C THR A 382 16.47 -20.23 11.38
N LEU A 383 16.42 -19.50 10.28
CA LEU A 383 16.84 -19.99 8.97
C LEU A 383 18.33 -19.77 8.67
N GLU A 384 18.98 -18.79 9.30
CA GLU A 384 20.39 -18.46 9.02
C GLU A 384 21.33 -19.68 9.17
N PRO A 385 21.25 -20.52 10.23
CA PRO A 385 22.14 -21.68 10.37
C PRO A 385 21.95 -22.75 9.29
N GLN A 386 20.75 -22.84 8.72
CA GLN A 386 20.36 -23.84 7.70
C GLN A 386 20.59 -23.34 6.27
N ALA A 387 20.75 -22.04 6.12
CA ALA A 387 20.86 -21.40 4.81
C ALA A 387 22.17 -21.74 4.08
N PRO A 388 22.13 -21.86 2.75
CA PRO A 388 23.34 -21.89 1.93
C PRO A 388 24.22 -20.67 2.24
N ARG A 389 25.55 -20.88 2.19
CA ARG A 389 26.52 -19.82 2.52
C ARG A 389 26.25 -18.50 1.79
N ALA A 390 25.85 -18.58 0.51
CA ALA A 390 25.57 -17.41 -0.31
C ALA A 390 24.32 -16.63 0.14
N ALA A 391 23.35 -17.28 0.80
CA ALA A 391 22.10 -16.67 1.28
C ALA A 391 22.21 -16.06 2.68
N ARG A 392 23.23 -16.44 3.47
CA ARG A 392 23.41 -15.94 4.85
C ARG A 392 23.48 -14.42 4.96
N PRO A 393 24.20 -13.69 4.06
CA PRO A 393 24.21 -12.22 4.14
C PRO A 393 22.82 -11.60 4.07
N ALA A 394 21.91 -12.18 3.28
CA ALA A 394 20.53 -11.73 3.17
C ALA A 394 19.75 -11.90 4.48
N LEU A 395 19.84 -13.08 5.10
CA LEU A 395 19.15 -13.33 6.37
C LEU A 395 19.69 -12.44 7.49
N LEU A 396 21.01 -12.24 7.58
CA LEU A 396 21.61 -11.31 8.52
C LEU A 396 21.17 -9.84 8.24
N TRP A 397 20.99 -9.47 6.97
CA TRP A 397 20.46 -8.18 6.60
C TRP A 397 18.97 -8.04 6.98
N LEU A 398 18.14 -9.07 6.72
CA LEU A 398 16.73 -9.09 7.15
C LEU A 398 16.60 -8.97 8.68
N LEU A 399 17.47 -9.67 9.43
CA LEU A 399 17.55 -9.51 10.89
C LEU A 399 17.89 -8.07 11.27
N GLY A 400 18.82 -7.43 10.57
CA GLY A 400 19.14 -6.02 10.76
C GLY A 400 17.93 -5.11 10.51
N LYS A 401 17.16 -5.38 9.45
CA LYS A 401 15.91 -4.65 9.16
C LYS A 401 14.85 -4.85 10.25
N ALA A 402 14.69 -6.07 10.74
CA ALA A 402 13.80 -6.36 11.86
C ALA A 402 14.18 -5.55 13.11
N HIS A 403 15.45 -5.57 13.51
CA HIS A 403 15.93 -4.77 14.64
C HIS A 403 15.70 -3.26 14.42
N GLU A 404 15.93 -2.76 13.21
CA GLU A 404 15.72 -1.35 12.86
C GLU A 404 14.25 -0.94 13.06
N ARG A 405 13.31 -1.78 12.61
CA ARG A 405 11.86 -1.56 12.78
C ARG A 405 11.41 -1.61 14.24
N LEU A 406 12.11 -2.38 15.07
CA LEU A 406 11.88 -2.47 16.52
C LEU A 406 12.63 -1.38 17.32
N GLY A 407 13.30 -0.43 16.67
CA GLY A 407 14.07 0.63 17.32
C GLY A 407 15.45 0.19 17.84
N GLY A 408 15.86 -1.06 17.58
CA GLY A 408 17.13 -1.62 17.97
C GLY A 408 18.31 -1.20 17.07
N THR A 409 18.62 0.09 17.01
CA THR A 409 19.63 0.68 16.10
C THR A 409 21.02 0.02 16.22
N ILE A 410 21.47 -0.29 17.43
CA ILE A 410 22.79 -0.93 17.62
C ILE A 410 22.76 -2.38 17.18
N GLN A 411 21.70 -3.12 17.51
CA GLN A 411 21.52 -4.51 17.09
C GLN A 411 21.44 -4.61 15.55
N ALA A 412 20.73 -3.67 14.92
CA ALA A 412 20.66 -3.58 13.46
C ALA A 412 22.06 -3.37 12.85
N GLU A 413 22.86 -2.46 13.40
CA GLU A 413 24.23 -2.22 12.92
C GLU A 413 25.11 -3.46 13.07
N VAL A 414 25.00 -4.19 14.19
CA VAL A 414 25.73 -5.45 14.40
C VAL A 414 25.34 -6.48 13.34
N ALA A 415 24.05 -6.63 13.05
CA ALA A 415 23.54 -7.54 12.04
C ALA A 415 24.03 -7.14 10.62
N TYR A 416 24.02 -5.87 10.26
CA TYR A 416 24.55 -5.39 8.99
C TYR A 416 26.06 -5.64 8.86
N HIS A 417 26.84 -5.47 9.93
CA HIS A 417 28.25 -5.81 9.91
C HIS A 417 28.49 -7.33 9.82
N ALA A 418 27.63 -8.15 10.41
CA ALA A 418 27.68 -9.59 10.22
C ALA A 418 27.39 -9.98 8.76
N ALA A 419 26.41 -9.31 8.11
CA ALA A 419 26.14 -9.49 6.69
C ALA A 419 27.33 -9.08 5.82
N GLU A 420 27.95 -7.90 6.08
CA GLU A 420 29.17 -7.44 5.42
C GLU A 420 30.34 -8.43 5.61
N SER A 421 30.44 -9.05 6.78
CA SER A 421 31.50 -10.03 7.08
C SER A 421 31.27 -11.35 6.34
N ALA A 422 30.01 -11.76 6.17
CA ALA A 422 29.65 -12.95 5.41
C ALA A 422 29.83 -12.77 3.90
N ASP A 423 29.50 -11.59 3.37
CA ASP A 423 29.79 -11.15 2.01
C ASP A 423 30.18 -9.67 1.98
N PRO A 424 31.48 -9.35 1.77
CA PRO A 424 31.95 -7.96 1.70
C PRO A 424 31.38 -7.12 0.54
N GLN A 425 30.67 -7.73 -0.40
CA GLN A 425 30.05 -7.05 -1.54
C GLN A 425 28.51 -7.07 -1.47
N TRP A 426 27.91 -7.56 -0.38
CA TRP A 426 26.46 -7.58 -0.22
C TRP A 426 25.88 -6.17 -0.19
N ALA A 427 25.38 -5.72 -1.35
CA ALA A 427 24.98 -4.34 -1.58
C ALA A 427 23.94 -3.80 -0.57
N PRO A 428 22.86 -4.52 -0.19
CA PRO A 428 21.88 -3.98 0.74
C PRO A 428 22.47 -3.60 2.11
N ALA A 429 23.31 -4.46 2.70
CA ALA A 429 23.94 -4.15 3.98
C ALA A 429 24.94 -3.00 3.87
N LEU A 430 25.69 -2.90 2.76
CA LEU A 430 26.61 -1.80 2.53
C LEU A 430 25.90 -0.45 2.42
N VAL A 431 24.73 -0.41 1.77
CA VAL A 431 23.91 0.80 1.67
C VAL A 431 23.39 1.22 3.05
N ASP A 432 22.89 0.27 3.85
CA ASP A 432 22.43 0.55 5.21
C ASP A 432 23.59 1.03 6.11
N LEU A 433 24.75 0.38 6.06
CA LEU A 433 25.95 0.83 6.77
C LEU A 433 26.42 2.21 6.31
N ALA A 434 26.22 2.57 5.04
CA ALA A 434 26.51 3.91 4.54
C ALA A 434 25.55 4.96 5.14
N ARG A 435 24.28 4.62 5.33
CA ARG A 435 23.33 5.49 6.07
C ARG A 435 23.79 5.71 7.52
N TYR A 436 24.22 4.64 8.21
CA TYR A 436 24.77 4.73 9.56
C TYR A 436 26.06 5.57 9.62
N ALA A 437 26.93 5.44 8.61
CA ALA A 437 28.11 6.30 8.49
C ALA A 437 27.71 7.78 8.25
N SER A 438 26.68 8.03 7.43
CA SER A 438 26.10 9.38 7.28
C SER A 438 25.61 9.95 8.59
N ASP A 439 24.86 9.17 9.39
CA ASP A 439 24.36 9.62 10.68
C ASP A 439 25.48 10.00 11.63
N ARG A 440 26.60 9.27 11.62
CA ARG A 440 27.82 9.59 12.37
C ARG A 440 28.64 10.77 11.82
N GLY A 441 28.24 11.34 10.68
CA GLY A 441 28.98 12.42 10.03
C GLY A 441 30.24 11.94 9.30
N ASP A 442 30.36 10.65 8.99
CA ASP A 442 31.49 10.07 8.26
C ASP A 442 31.15 9.86 6.79
N ALA A 443 31.14 10.97 6.04
CA ALA A 443 30.87 10.96 4.59
C ALA A 443 31.86 10.11 3.80
N ALA A 444 33.14 10.09 4.21
CA ALA A 444 34.17 9.35 3.49
C ALA A 444 33.96 7.84 3.58
N ARG A 445 33.63 7.34 4.78
CA ARG A 445 33.27 5.93 4.97
C ARG A 445 31.99 5.56 4.22
N GLY A 446 30.94 6.41 4.31
CA GLY A 446 29.69 6.18 3.59
C GLY A 446 29.90 6.07 2.09
N LEU A 447 30.66 6.98 1.47
CA LEU A 447 31.00 6.91 0.05
C LEU A 447 31.84 5.66 -0.32
N ALA A 448 32.75 5.23 0.56
CA ALA A 448 33.52 4.01 0.33
C ALA A 448 32.62 2.76 0.32
N LEU A 449 31.63 2.70 1.22
CA LEU A 449 30.64 1.61 1.27
C LEU A 449 29.74 1.60 0.04
N LEU A 450 29.22 2.77 -0.38
CA LEU A 450 28.38 2.90 -1.57
C LEU A 450 29.11 2.51 -2.87
N ARG A 451 30.40 2.88 -3.00
CA ARG A 451 31.21 2.43 -4.14
C ARG A 451 31.38 0.92 -4.18
N ARG A 452 31.58 0.30 -3.01
CA ARG A 452 31.64 -1.18 -2.90
C ARG A 452 30.31 -1.84 -3.24
N ALA A 453 29.20 -1.20 -2.87
CA ALA A 453 27.85 -1.64 -3.20
C ALA A 453 27.51 -1.49 -4.70
N GLY A 454 28.37 -0.82 -5.49
CA GLY A 454 28.07 -0.52 -6.89
C GLY A 454 26.98 0.52 -7.08
N THR A 455 26.69 1.33 -6.03
CA THR A 455 25.61 2.33 -6.07
C THR A 455 25.89 3.39 -7.13
N PRO A 456 24.92 3.73 -8.01
CA PRO A 456 25.08 4.75 -9.03
C PRO A 456 25.39 6.13 -8.45
N SER A 457 26.09 6.98 -9.25
CA SER A 457 26.51 8.31 -8.80
C SER A 457 25.35 9.30 -8.60
N ASP A 458 24.22 9.09 -9.25
CA ASP A 458 22.98 9.86 -9.12
C ASP A 458 22.07 9.42 -7.96
N HIS A 459 22.50 8.43 -7.21
CA HIS A 459 21.79 7.98 -6.02
C HIS A 459 21.81 9.08 -4.94
N ALA A 460 20.65 9.39 -4.36
CA ALA A 460 20.46 10.49 -3.41
C ALA A 460 21.45 10.50 -2.23
N LEU A 461 21.81 9.31 -1.70
CA LEU A 461 22.76 9.20 -0.59
C LEU A 461 24.20 9.48 -1.07
N VAL A 462 24.56 9.14 -2.32
CA VAL A 462 25.88 9.47 -2.90
C VAL A 462 26.00 10.96 -3.05
N GLU A 463 25.03 11.62 -3.70
CA GLU A 463 24.99 13.08 -3.87
C GLU A 463 25.07 13.82 -2.52
N LEU A 464 24.32 13.32 -1.53
CA LEU A 464 24.34 13.87 -0.18
C LEU A 464 25.74 13.81 0.42
N LEU A 465 26.37 12.64 0.43
CA LEU A 465 27.66 12.43 1.07
C LEU A 465 28.79 13.15 0.34
N GLU A 466 28.76 13.23 -1.00
CA GLU A 466 29.73 14.01 -1.78
C GLU A 466 29.69 15.51 -1.43
N ARG A 467 28.49 16.03 -1.20
CA ARG A 467 28.29 17.43 -0.80
C ARG A 467 28.91 17.75 0.56
N PHE A 468 28.92 16.80 1.49
CA PHE A 468 29.42 16.98 2.86
C PHE A 468 30.79 16.30 3.06
N GLN A 469 31.41 15.80 2.02
CA GLN A 469 32.77 15.25 2.08
C GLN A 469 33.77 16.36 2.37
N VAL A 470 34.55 16.18 3.42
CA VAL A 470 35.61 17.12 3.78
C VAL A 470 36.90 16.72 3.08
N MET A 471 37.47 17.64 2.34
CA MET A 471 38.80 17.46 1.78
C MET A 471 39.86 17.88 2.80
N PRO A 472 40.98 17.09 2.92
CA PRO A 472 42.09 17.48 3.78
C PRO A 472 42.58 18.89 3.42
N ARG A 473 42.90 19.68 4.44
CA ARG A 473 43.41 21.04 4.25
C ARG A 473 44.89 21.01 3.94
N PRO A 474 45.30 21.19 2.66
CA PRO A 474 46.71 21.10 2.27
C PRO A 474 47.54 22.30 2.76
N ASP A 475 46.85 23.39 3.11
CA ASP A 475 47.40 24.63 3.60
C ASP A 475 47.81 24.60 5.08
N LEU A 476 47.38 23.55 5.84
CA LEU A 476 47.63 23.43 7.26
C LEU A 476 48.69 22.36 7.57
N GLY A 477 49.81 22.78 8.10
CA GLY A 477 50.86 21.86 8.54
C GLY A 477 50.47 21.03 9.75
N ARG A 478 50.86 19.74 9.79
CA ARG A 478 50.51 18.77 10.85
C ARG A 478 50.73 19.27 12.26
N ASN A 479 51.73 20.14 12.47
CA ASN A 479 52.10 20.66 13.79
C ASN A 479 51.53 22.04 14.10
N GLN A 480 50.86 22.67 13.15
CA GLN A 480 50.22 23.98 13.38
C GLN A 480 49.01 23.86 14.31
N PRO A 481 48.59 24.97 14.95
CA PRO A 481 47.33 25.00 15.70
C PRO A 481 46.17 24.58 14.80
N CYS A 482 45.25 23.80 15.38
CA CYS A 482 44.09 23.33 14.60
C CYS A 482 43.20 24.53 14.24
N TRP A 483 42.65 24.53 13.06
CA TRP A 483 41.73 25.55 12.53
C TRP A 483 40.44 25.71 13.35
N CYS A 484 40.06 24.69 14.13
CA CYS A 484 38.86 24.72 14.99
C CYS A 484 38.98 25.57 16.22
N GLY A 485 40.11 26.21 16.48
CA GLY A 485 40.32 27.06 17.64
C GLY A 485 40.55 26.31 18.97
N SER A 486 40.65 24.99 18.97
CA SER A 486 40.83 24.14 20.15
C SER A 486 42.19 24.31 20.85
N GLY A 487 43.12 25.05 20.27
CA GLY A 487 44.52 25.18 20.75
C GLY A 487 45.38 23.93 20.58
N ARG A 488 44.81 22.81 20.11
CA ARG A 488 45.55 21.56 19.86
C ARG A 488 46.27 21.63 18.51
N LYS A 489 47.34 20.85 18.37
CA LYS A 489 48.02 20.67 17.06
C LYS A 489 47.10 19.96 16.11
N TYR A 490 47.05 20.33 14.81
CA TYR A 490 46.22 19.76 13.77
C TYR A 490 46.26 18.23 13.76
N LYS A 491 47.48 17.62 13.84
CA LYS A 491 47.65 16.15 13.88
C LYS A 491 47.06 15.47 15.10
N LYS A 492 46.74 16.18 16.15
CA LYS A 492 46.12 15.67 17.40
C LYS A 492 44.68 16.08 17.53
N CYS A 493 44.11 16.73 16.53
CA CYS A 493 42.75 17.26 16.53
C CYS A 493 41.99 16.77 15.32
N HIS A 494 42.19 17.37 14.15
CA HIS A 494 41.37 17.12 12.99
C HIS A 494 42.11 16.45 11.80
N LEU A 495 43.42 16.32 11.84
CA LEU A 495 44.12 15.57 10.79
C LEU A 495 43.66 14.11 10.81
N HIS A 496 42.98 13.65 9.79
CA HIS A 496 42.26 12.37 9.65
C HIS A 496 40.87 12.28 10.31
N HIS A 497 40.38 13.35 10.96
CA HIS A 497 39.04 13.47 11.52
C HIS A 497 38.49 14.85 11.21
N GLU A 498 38.64 15.29 9.98
CA GLU A 498 38.15 16.60 9.57
C GLU A 498 36.62 16.58 9.52
N GLN A 499 36.01 17.53 10.22
CA GLN A 499 34.58 17.74 10.23
C GLN A 499 34.28 19.17 9.79
N LEU A 500 33.20 19.33 9.02
CA LEU A 500 32.64 20.64 8.75
C LEU A 500 32.17 21.33 10.02
N PRO A 501 32.20 22.66 10.11
CA PRO A 501 31.58 23.39 11.20
C PRO A 501 30.10 22.99 11.36
N LEU A 502 29.59 23.02 12.61
CA LEU A 502 28.20 22.65 12.90
C LEU A 502 27.20 23.45 12.04
N GLU A 503 27.51 24.70 11.76
CA GLU A 503 26.69 25.56 10.90
C GLU A 503 26.46 24.99 9.50
N GLU A 504 27.50 24.39 8.93
CA GLU A 504 27.43 23.74 7.61
C GLU A 504 26.80 22.35 7.70
N ARG A 505 27.03 21.63 8.83
CA ARG A 505 26.45 20.31 9.07
C ARG A 505 24.95 20.34 9.48
N ALA A 506 24.43 21.49 9.91
CA ALA A 506 23.01 21.64 10.20
C ALA A 506 22.12 21.31 8.98
N ALA A 507 22.56 21.65 7.78
CA ALA A 507 21.86 21.24 6.55
C ALA A 507 21.93 19.72 6.32
N TRP A 508 23.04 19.08 6.68
CA TRP A 508 23.17 17.63 6.62
C TRP A 508 22.27 16.92 7.63
N LEU A 509 22.21 17.41 8.89
CA LEU A 509 21.30 16.88 9.90
C LEU A 509 19.83 16.89 9.41
N TYR A 510 19.41 17.98 8.75
CA TYR A 510 18.08 18.05 8.15
C TYR A 510 17.88 17.01 7.06
N GLN A 511 18.87 16.80 6.17
CA GLN A 511 18.78 15.79 5.12
C GLN A 511 18.80 14.36 5.69
N LYS A 512 19.57 14.07 6.73
CA LYS A 512 19.54 12.78 7.43
C LYS A 512 18.14 12.47 7.94
N ALA A 513 17.49 13.44 8.60
CA ALA A 513 16.12 13.29 9.06
C ALA A 513 15.11 13.16 7.91
N GLY A 514 15.30 13.90 6.81
CA GLY A 514 14.48 13.75 5.60
C GLY A 514 14.61 12.37 4.97
N MET A 515 15.82 11.82 4.89
CA MET A 515 16.03 10.46 4.38
C MET A 515 15.46 9.38 5.30
N PHE A 516 15.42 9.62 6.61
CA PHE A 516 14.76 8.72 7.56
C PHE A 516 13.26 8.57 7.28
N LEU A 517 12.61 9.62 6.80
CA LEU A 517 11.19 9.56 6.42
C LEU A 517 10.92 8.72 5.15
N LEU A 518 11.93 8.45 4.33
CA LEU A 518 11.77 7.67 3.10
C LEU A 518 11.75 6.16 3.35
N ASP A 519 11.94 5.75 4.61
CA ASP A 519 11.94 4.35 5.01
C ASP A 519 10.92 4.10 6.12
N GLY A 520 10.36 2.91 6.18
CA GLY A 520 9.41 2.52 7.19
C GLY A 520 8.06 3.24 7.10
N LEU A 521 7.35 3.26 8.22
CA LEU A 521 6.02 3.87 8.39
C LEU A 521 5.94 5.33 7.94
N TRP A 522 7.04 6.07 8.05
CA TRP A 522 7.07 7.48 7.69
C TRP A 522 6.91 7.72 6.20
N ARG A 523 7.30 6.75 5.35
CA ARG A 523 7.08 6.84 3.90
C ARG A 523 5.60 7.00 3.57
N ASP A 524 4.76 6.21 4.22
CA ASP A 524 3.31 6.22 4.00
C ASP A 524 2.71 7.55 4.48
N VAL A 525 3.15 8.05 5.64
CA VAL A 525 2.75 9.37 6.15
C VAL A 525 3.18 10.51 5.22
N VAL A 526 4.36 10.41 4.58
CA VAL A 526 4.79 11.40 3.57
C VAL A 526 3.88 11.35 2.34
N ILE A 527 3.53 10.16 1.85
CA ILE A 527 2.63 9.97 0.71
C ILE A 527 1.24 10.52 1.03
N GLU A 528 0.67 10.17 2.19
CA GLU A 528 -0.63 10.66 2.64
C GLU A 528 -0.67 12.19 2.74
N THR A 529 0.36 12.79 3.36
CA THR A 529 0.49 14.25 3.46
C THR A 529 0.62 14.89 2.08
N ALA A 530 1.32 14.25 1.15
CA ALA A 530 1.44 14.71 -0.23
C ALA A 530 0.10 14.61 -0.99
N CYS A 531 -0.66 13.54 -0.80
CA CYS A 531 -2.00 13.37 -1.34
C CYS A 531 -2.94 14.50 -0.87
N VAL A 532 -2.96 14.77 0.44
CA VAL A 532 -3.75 15.89 0.99
C VAL A 532 -3.37 17.23 0.34
N ARG A 533 -2.08 17.45 0.11
CA ARG A 533 -1.61 18.66 -0.58
C ARG A 533 -2.00 18.69 -2.05
N ALA A 534 -1.95 17.56 -2.73
CA ALA A 534 -2.25 17.44 -4.16
C ALA A 534 -3.70 17.80 -4.49
N ARG A 535 -4.66 17.53 -3.59
CA ARG A 535 -6.10 17.89 -3.73
C ARG A 535 -6.34 19.38 -3.96
N PHE A 536 -5.37 20.25 -3.68
CA PHE A 536 -5.47 21.70 -3.89
C PHE A 536 -4.79 22.18 -5.19
N SER A 537 -4.50 21.26 -6.11
CA SER A 537 -3.86 21.55 -7.39
C SER A 537 -4.60 20.83 -8.50
N GLU A 538 -4.87 21.52 -9.60
CA GLU A 538 -5.48 20.95 -10.82
C GLU A 538 -4.41 20.43 -11.81
N ALA A 539 -3.11 20.41 -11.41
CA ALA A 539 -2.04 19.95 -12.29
C ALA A 539 -2.05 18.41 -12.41
N PRO A 540 -1.87 17.84 -13.62
CA PRO A 540 -1.86 16.39 -13.81
C PRO A 540 -0.86 15.66 -12.90
N ASP A 541 0.30 16.27 -12.63
CA ASP A 541 1.36 15.72 -11.78
C ASP A 541 1.33 16.29 -10.35
N ALA A 542 0.16 16.69 -9.85
CA ALA A 542 0.02 17.37 -8.55
C ALA A 542 0.66 16.58 -7.40
N LEU A 543 0.50 15.24 -7.40
CA LEU A 543 1.09 14.35 -6.39
C LEU A 543 2.61 14.35 -6.46
N LEU A 544 3.22 14.24 -7.64
CA LEU A 544 4.67 14.28 -7.80
C LEU A 544 5.25 15.61 -7.31
N TYR A 545 4.61 16.74 -7.67
CA TYR A 545 4.99 18.05 -7.16
C TYR A 545 4.80 18.19 -5.65
N ALA A 546 3.80 17.53 -5.08
CA ALA A 546 3.56 17.52 -3.64
C ALA A 546 4.63 16.71 -2.90
N LEU A 547 5.01 15.53 -3.40
CA LEU A 547 6.09 14.69 -2.86
C LEU A 547 7.44 15.43 -2.85
N ASP A 548 7.74 16.18 -3.90
CA ASP A 548 8.97 16.98 -4.01
C ASP A 548 8.92 18.29 -3.18
N ALA A 549 7.77 18.63 -2.59
CA ALA A 549 7.62 19.89 -1.88
C ALA A 549 8.28 19.83 -0.49
N PRO A 550 9.28 20.69 -0.19
CA PRO A 550 9.92 20.72 1.14
C PRO A 550 8.92 20.96 2.28
N LEU A 551 7.77 21.56 1.99
CA LEU A 551 6.70 21.79 2.96
C LEU A 551 6.08 20.49 3.47
N VAL A 552 5.95 19.45 2.62
CA VAL A 552 5.46 18.13 3.02
C VAL A 552 6.47 17.47 3.97
N THR A 553 7.75 17.44 3.57
CA THR A 553 8.82 16.91 4.43
C THR A 553 8.88 17.66 5.77
N ASP A 554 8.81 18.98 5.76
CA ASP A 554 8.82 19.80 6.99
C ASP A 554 7.60 19.50 7.89
N ALA A 555 6.41 19.32 7.29
CA ALA A 555 5.21 19.00 8.05
C ALA A 555 5.33 17.65 8.75
N VAL A 556 5.76 16.62 8.03
CA VAL A 556 5.95 15.27 8.60
C VAL A 556 7.07 15.27 9.66
N LEU A 557 8.19 15.95 9.41
CA LEU A 557 9.29 16.03 10.38
C LEU A 557 8.89 16.72 11.68
N PHE A 558 8.35 17.94 11.59
CA PHE A 558 8.24 18.82 12.75
C PHE A 558 6.84 18.91 13.35
N GLU A 559 5.81 18.54 12.64
CA GLU A 559 4.42 18.52 13.10
C GLU A 559 3.88 17.09 13.24
N GLY A 560 4.27 16.19 12.31
CA GLY A 560 3.89 14.78 12.33
C GLY A 560 4.66 13.93 13.34
N GLY A 561 5.77 14.43 13.90
CA GLY A 561 6.57 13.69 14.88
C GLY A 561 7.76 12.92 14.31
N GLY A 562 7.95 12.88 12.98
CA GLY A 562 9.02 12.12 12.33
C GLY A 562 10.43 12.53 12.79
N PHE A 563 10.65 13.83 13.10
CA PHE A 563 11.94 14.30 13.62
C PHE A 563 12.18 13.84 15.06
N ALA A 564 11.14 13.76 15.87
CA ALA A 564 11.25 13.26 17.24
C ALA A 564 11.64 11.78 17.23
N GLU A 565 11.04 10.98 16.35
CA GLU A 565 11.39 9.57 16.19
C GLU A 565 12.78 9.36 15.60
N PHE A 566 13.19 10.16 14.63
CA PHE A 566 14.57 10.17 14.14
C PHE A 566 15.57 10.39 15.27
N VAL A 567 15.33 11.38 16.14
CA VAL A 567 16.22 11.67 17.27
C VAL A 567 16.18 10.53 18.30
N ALA A 568 15.02 9.98 18.59
CA ALA A 568 14.87 8.87 19.53
C ALA A 568 15.60 7.60 19.04
N THR A 569 15.51 7.27 17.77
CA THR A 569 16.07 6.04 17.20
C THR A 569 17.53 6.20 16.72
N ARG A 570 17.85 7.32 16.06
CA ARG A 570 19.15 7.56 15.40
C ARG A 570 20.02 8.57 16.16
N GLY A 571 19.48 9.26 17.14
CA GLY A 571 20.21 10.31 17.88
C GLY A 571 21.51 9.82 18.53
N MET A 572 21.56 8.54 18.93
CA MET A 572 22.78 7.94 19.49
C MET A 572 23.92 7.79 18.48
N LEU A 573 23.63 7.80 17.19
CA LEU A 573 24.63 7.75 16.13
C LEU A 573 25.19 9.14 15.79
N LEU A 574 24.45 10.21 16.10
CA LEU A 574 24.82 11.57 15.75
C LEU A 574 26.06 12.02 16.53
N PRO A 575 26.94 12.83 15.92
CA PRO A 575 27.93 13.58 16.67
C PRO A 575 27.28 14.41 17.81
N GLU A 576 27.96 14.54 18.95
CA GLU A 576 27.38 15.17 20.15
C GLU A 576 26.80 16.57 19.90
N ASP A 577 27.50 17.38 19.11
CA ASP A 577 27.05 18.73 18.76
C ASP A 577 25.84 18.75 17.83
N GLU A 578 25.74 17.79 16.92
CA GLU A 578 24.54 17.60 16.08
C GLU A 578 23.37 17.08 16.91
N ARG A 579 23.61 16.16 17.83
CA ARG A 579 22.58 15.65 18.74
C ARG A 579 22.00 16.77 19.60
N LEU A 580 22.84 17.61 20.19
CA LEU A 580 22.40 18.78 20.95
C LEU A 580 21.62 19.78 20.08
N LEU A 581 22.02 19.97 18.82
CA LEU A 581 21.27 20.79 17.88
C LEU A 581 19.90 20.15 17.54
N ALA A 582 19.85 18.83 17.34
CA ALA A 582 18.61 18.10 17.09
C ALA A 582 17.63 18.22 18.27
N GLU A 583 18.12 18.07 19.52
CA GLU A 583 17.32 18.28 20.73
C GLU A 583 16.76 19.71 20.82
N GLN A 584 17.51 20.71 20.39
CA GLN A 584 17.00 22.08 20.29
C GLN A 584 15.94 22.23 19.20
N TRP A 585 16.05 21.50 18.09
CA TRP A 585 15.07 21.55 17.02
C TRP A 585 13.74 20.90 17.42
N LEU A 586 13.71 19.95 18.34
CA LEU A 586 12.48 19.38 18.90
C LEU A 586 11.59 20.41 19.63
N LEU A 587 12.19 21.50 20.10
CA LEU A 587 11.49 22.57 20.82
C LEU A 587 10.92 23.65 19.90
N ILE A 588 11.02 23.45 18.57
CA ILE A 588 10.67 24.48 17.59
C ILE A 588 9.27 24.24 17.06
N GLU A 589 8.46 25.30 17.08
CA GLU A 589 7.15 25.33 16.44
C GLU A 589 7.23 26.07 15.11
N ARG A 590 6.41 25.64 14.14
CA ARG A 590 6.25 26.34 12.89
C ARG A 590 5.56 27.68 13.12
N SER A 591 6.02 28.72 12.43
CA SER A 591 5.44 30.05 12.51
C SER A 591 5.37 30.69 11.12
N VAL A 592 4.59 31.77 11.03
CA VAL A 592 4.49 32.62 9.84
C VAL A 592 5.39 33.82 10.06
N TYR A 593 6.20 34.13 9.06
CA TYR A 593 7.16 35.23 9.12
C TYR A 593 6.91 36.26 8.03
N GLU A 594 7.04 37.54 8.39
CA GLU A 594 7.07 38.63 7.44
C GLU A 594 8.53 39.02 7.14
N ILE A 595 8.87 39.15 5.84
CA ILE A 595 10.21 39.56 5.44
C ILE A 595 10.30 41.08 5.52
N GLU A 596 11.07 41.59 6.50
CA GLU A 596 11.23 43.04 6.73
C GLU A 596 12.31 43.64 5.85
N ARG A 597 13.47 43.00 5.73
CA ARG A 597 14.60 43.55 5.02
C ARG A 597 15.35 42.46 4.25
N VAL A 598 15.53 42.65 2.96
CA VAL A 598 16.36 41.77 2.12
C VAL A 598 17.75 42.40 1.95
N ARG A 599 18.79 41.58 2.22
CA ARG A 599 20.19 41.90 1.97
C ARG A 599 20.65 41.07 0.78
N HIS A 600 20.72 41.66 -0.40
CA HIS A 600 21.08 40.97 -1.63
C HIS A 600 22.41 40.20 -1.49
N GLY A 601 22.39 38.92 -1.83
CA GLY A 601 23.55 38.01 -1.77
C GLY A 601 23.96 37.57 -0.36
N ALA A 602 23.35 38.12 0.73
CA ALA A 602 23.69 37.79 2.10
C ALA A 602 22.56 37.11 2.88
N GLY A 603 21.27 37.49 2.63
CA GLY A 603 20.13 36.95 3.36
C GLY A 603 19.02 37.96 3.55
N PHE A 604 18.23 37.78 4.60
CA PHE A 604 17.12 38.67 4.94
C PHE A 604 16.82 38.68 6.42
N GLU A 605 16.13 39.73 6.87
CA GLU A 605 15.56 39.84 8.22
C GLU A 605 14.06 39.47 8.08
N MET A 606 13.60 38.63 8.99
CA MET A 606 12.19 38.26 9.07
C MET A 606 11.68 38.40 10.50
N ARG A 607 10.43 38.85 10.60
CA ARG A 607 9.69 38.96 11.85
C ARG A 607 8.70 37.83 11.99
N ASP A 608 8.71 37.12 13.12
CA ASP A 608 7.64 36.18 13.45
C ASP A 608 6.34 36.94 13.69
N VAL A 609 5.30 36.65 12.90
CA VAL A 609 4.01 37.34 12.99
C VAL A 609 3.29 37.08 14.32
N ARG A 610 3.55 35.93 14.96
CA ARG A 610 2.93 35.52 16.21
C ARG A 610 3.64 36.09 17.45
N THR A 611 4.97 36.03 17.47
CA THR A 611 5.75 36.41 18.64
C THR A 611 6.37 37.82 18.54
N GLY A 612 6.45 38.36 17.33
CA GLY A 612 7.13 39.62 17.06
C GLY A 612 8.66 39.57 17.02
N ASP A 613 9.24 38.36 17.24
CA ASP A 613 10.69 38.16 17.24
C ASP A 613 11.29 38.40 15.85
N VAL A 614 12.45 39.08 15.81
CA VAL A 614 13.16 39.31 14.55
C VAL A 614 14.32 38.33 14.42
N HIS A 615 14.37 37.67 13.25
CA HIS A 615 15.38 36.68 12.91
C HIS A 615 16.20 37.12 11.70
N GLN A 616 17.50 36.89 11.73
CA GLN A 616 18.37 37.07 10.58
C GLN A 616 18.61 35.72 9.91
N VAL A 617 18.36 35.66 8.62
CA VAL A 617 18.52 34.44 7.78
C VAL A 617 19.60 34.72 6.75
N ARG A 618 20.59 33.84 6.66
CA ARG A 618 21.57 33.85 5.55
C ARG A 618 20.98 33.03 4.40
N GLU A 619 20.85 33.65 3.25
CA GLU A 619 20.32 33.02 2.04
C GLU A 619 20.93 33.65 0.79
N ARG A 620 21.66 32.86 0.02
CA ARG A 620 22.35 33.36 -1.19
C ARG A 620 21.39 33.76 -2.29
N THR A 621 20.19 33.19 -2.31
CA THR A 621 19.12 33.51 -3.27
C THR A 621 18.20 34.63 -2.80
N ALA A 622 18.54 35.31 -1.72
CA ALA A 622 17.75 36.41 -1.14
C ALA A 622 17.46 37.57 -2.12
N SER A 623 18.29 37.71 -3.16
CA SER A 623 18.08 38.71 -4.24
C SER A 623 16.77 38.53 -5.02
N ARG A 624 16.14 37.35 -4.96
CA ARG A 624 14.85 37.04 -5.61
C ARG A 624 13.64 37.29 -4.72
N MET A 625 13.86 37.72 -3.47
CA MET A 625 12.80 38.00 -2.49
C MET A 625 12.47 39.47 -2.46
N GLU A 626 11.17 39.80 -2.36
CA GLU A 626 10.70 41.16 -2.17
C GLU A 626 10.22 41.30 -0.71
N GLY A 627 10.50 42.48 -0.09
CA GLY A 627 10.00 42.79 1.24
C GLY A 627 8.46 42.80 1.29
N GLY A 628 7.90 42.52 2.46
CA GLY A 628 6.45 42.48 2.70
C GLY A 628 5.76 41.17 2.31
N ARG A 629 6.47 40.13 1.94
CA ARG A 629 5.90 38.81 1.64
C ARG A 629 5.95 37.90 2.88
N ALA A 630 4.80 37.31 3.21
CA ALA A 630 4.70 36.32 4.30
C ALA A 630 5.16 34.95 3.82
N GLY A 631 6.03 34.30 4.59
CA GLY A 631 6.49 32.93 4.37
C GLY A 631 6.22 32.04 5.58
N VAL A 632 5.87 30.78 5.38
CA VAL A 632 5.70 29.80 6.45
C VAL A 632 7.01 29.04 6.64
N ARG A 633 7.53 28.99 7.90
CA ARG A 633 8.76 28.28 8.21
C ARG A 633 8.74 27.68 9.61
N PRO A 634 9.42 26.54 9.83
CA PRO A 634 9.71 26.10 11.18
C PRO A 634 10.67 27.07 11.86
N ARG A 635 10.40 27.40 13.12
CA ARG A 635 11.27 28.21 13.95
C ARG A 635 12.47 27.35 14.38
N ARG A 636 13.64 27.56 13.80
CA ARG A 636 14.87 26.89 14.23
C ARG A 636 15.56 27.67 15.30
N ALA A 637 15.82 27.03 16.45
CA ALA A 637 16.36 27.65 17.66
C ALA A 637 17.72 28.34 17.43
N ARG A 638 17.93 29.38 18.18
CA ARG A 638 19.12 30.20 18.18
C ARG A 638 20.27 29.63 19.03
N ARG A 639 21.41 29.51 18.44
CA ARG A 639 22.58 30.24 18.82
C ARG A 639 23.38 30.58 17.56
N GLY A 640 23.22 31.83 17.10
CA GLY A 640 24.23 32.53 16.27
C GLY A 640 24.51 31.99 14.87
N HIS A 641 23.76 31.06 14.28
CA HIS A 641 24.22 30.36 13.07
C HIS A 641 23.15 30.07 12.03
N HIS A 642 23.52 30.12 10.83
CA HIS A 642 22.89 30.33 9.58
C HIS A 642 22.45 29.01 8.93
N THR A 643 21.19 28.90 8.58
CA THR A 643 20.67 27.77 7.78
C THR A 643 20.50 28.19 6.33
N ASP A 644 21.09 27.43 5.44
CA ASP A 644 20.93 27.57 3.98
C ASP A 644 19.50 27.16 3.61
N LEU A 645 18.72 28.12 3.15
CA LEU A 645 17.31 27.97 2.89
C LEU A 645 17.11 27.82 1.38
N ARG A 646 17.06 26.58 0.89
CA ARG A 646 16.74 26.32 -0.50
C ARG A 646 15.23 26.35 -0.75
N ARG A 647 14.85 27.19 -1.70
CA ARG A 647 13.57 27.31 -2.41
C ARG A 647 12.31 27.40 -1.54
N HIS A 648 11.87 28.63 -1.31
CA HIS A 648 10.52 28.89 -0.82
C HIS A 648 9.74 29.80 -1.79
N ARG A 649 8.55 29.34 -2.15
CA ARG A 649 7.56 30.21 -2.79
C ARG A 649 6.95 31.13 -1.74
N THR A 650 7.10 32.41 -1.92
CA THR A 650 6.49 33.44 -1.08
C THR A 650 5.02 33.62 -1.42
N GLY A 651 4.13 33.56 -0.43
CA GLY A 651 2.69 33.84 -0.60
C GLY A 651 2.38 35.35 -0.57
N ARG A 652 1.31 35.77 -1.19
CA ARG A 652 0.83 37.16 -1.15
C ARG A 652 0.23 37.52 0.23
N PRO A 653 0.34 38.76 0.72
CA PRO A 653 -0.13 39.18 2.05
C PRO A 653 -1.62 38.90 2.34
N ALA A 654 -2.47 38.94 1.33
CA ALA A 654 -3.91 38.70 1.48
C ALA A 654 -4.28 37.26 1.90
N ARG A 655 -3.36 36.27 1.74
CA ARG A 655 -3.55 34.87 2.17
C ARG A 655 -3.07 34.63 3.61
N ALA A 656 -2.23 35.47 4.17
CA ALA A 656 -1.74 35.34 5.56
C ALA A 656 -2.89 35.42 6.58
N ARG A 657 -3.94 36.23 6.31
CA ARG A 657 -5.11 36.34 7.20
C ARG A 657 -5.98 35.06 7.23
N ARG A 658 -5.92 34.21 6.20
CA ARG A 658 -6.62 32.92 6.16
C ARG A 658 -5.84 31.81 6.84
N ALA A 659 -4.49 31.85 6.81
CA ALA A 659 -3.65 30.87 7.50
C ALA A 659 -3.79 30.95 9.03
N HIS A 660 -4.10 32.13 9.56
CA HIS A 660 -4.35 32.34 10.98
C HIS A 660 -5.57 31.57 11.54
N ARG A 661 -6.55 31.22 10.68
CA ARG A 661 -7.75 30.47 11.08
C ARG A 661 -7.57 28.95 11.02
N THR A 662 -6.62 28.46 10.24
CA THR A 662 -6.37 26.99 10.09
C THR A 662 -5.33 26.45 11.06
N ALA A 663 -4.49 27.30 11.67
CA ALA A 663 -3.50 26.88 12.65
C ALA A 663 -4.08 26.46 14.03
N GLY A 664 -5.37 26.62 14.24
CA GLY A 664 -6.09 26.22 15.47
C GLY A 664 -6.74 24.85 15.44
N LEU A 665 -6.70 24.15 14.31
CA LEU A 665 -7.25 22.80 14.18
C LEU A 665 -6.18 21.78 14.60
N ARG A 666 -6.31 21.28 15.83
CA ARG A 666 -5.62 20.07 16.28
C ARG A 666 -5.91 18.96 15.25
N ALA A 667 -4.86 18.41 14.66
CA ALA A 667 -4.96 17.26 13.78
C ALA A 667 -5.64 16.12 14.53
N ARG A 668 -6.86 15.78 14.11
CA ARG A 668 -7.42 14.45 14.32
C ARG A 668 -6.72 13.54 13.31
N PRO A 669 -6.45 12.28 13.64
CA PRO A 669 -5.86 11.35 12.68
C PRO A 669 -6.74 11.30 11.44
N ALA A 670 -6.15 11.64 10.29
CA ALA A 670 -6.82 11.59 9.01
C ALA A 670 -7.06 10.13 8.64
N ARG A 671 -8.29 9.80 8.26
CA ARG A 671 -8.66 8.50 7.72
C ARG A 671 -7.94 8.31 6.38
N SER A 672 -7.31 7.15 6.18
CA SER A 672 -6.61 6.77 4.97
C SER A 672 -7.57 6.75 3.77
N GLY A 673 -7.29 7.54 2.77
CA GLY A 673 -8.09 7.65 1.56
C GLY A 673 -7.29 8.00 0.31
N CYS A 674 -5.96 7.86 0.32
CA CYS A 674 -5.10 8.18 -0.84
C CYS A 674 -3.92 7.24 -0.98
N LEU A 675 -4.04 5.99 -0.59
CA LEU A 675 -3.11 4.97 -1.05
C LEU A 675 -3.74 4.30 -2.28
N PRO A 676 -2.99 4.12 -3.37
CA PRO A 676 -3.37 3.10 -4.32
C PRO A 676 -3.27 1.78 -3.54
N HIS A 677 -4.41 1.23 -3.17
CA HIS A 677 -4.47 -0.14 -2.68
C HIS A 677 -3.83 -1.04 -3.74
N PRO A 678 -3.11 -2.08 -3.34
CA PRO A 678 -2.93 -3.18 -4.28
C PRO A 678 -4.35 -3.58 -4.69
N PRO A 679 -4.63 -3.63 -5.99
CA PRO A 679 -5.97 -3.94 -6.44
C PRO A 679 -6.32 -5.31 -5.88
N SER A 680 -7.35 -5.39 -5.08
CA SER A 680 -8.06 -6.63 -4.79
C SER A 680 -8.79 -7.14 -6.05
N ARG A 681 -8.73 -6.38 -7.13
CA ARG A 681 -9.14 -6.80 -8.48
C ARG A 681 -7.92 -6.74 -9.40
N PRO A 682 -7.65 -7.77 -10.20
CA PRO A 682 -6.66 -7.68 -11.25
C PRO A 682 -7.08 -6.57 -12.20
N THR A 683 -6.32 -5.47 -12.20
CA THR A 683 -6.41 -4.48 -13.27
C THR A 683 -6.27 -5.22 -14.59
N ARG A 684 -7.21 -4.95 -15.51
CA ARG A 684 -7.22 -5.47 -16.87
C ARG A 684 -5.79 -5.45 -17.43
N PRO A 685 -5.36 -6.51 -18.11
CA PRO A 685 -4.14 -6.44 -18.88
C PRO A 685 -4.32 -5.32 -19.90
N VAL A 686 -3.55 -4.25 -19.75
CA VAL A 686 -3.41 -3.20 -20.76
C VAL A 686 -2.87 -3.91 -21.99
N GLN A 687 -3.72 -4.09 -23.01
CA GLN A 687 -3.30 -4.57 -24.31
C GLN A 687 -2.42 -3.50 -24.93
N TYR A 688 -1.11 -3.62 -24.74
CA TYR A 688 -0.15 -2.90 -25.55
C TYR A 688 -0.36 -3.35 -27.01
N ARG A 689 -1.05 -2.55 -27.81
CA ARG A 689 -1.00 -2.63 -29.27
C ARG A 689 0.46 -2.50 -29.68
N ARG A 690 1.07 -3.63 -30.02
CA ARG A 690 2.35 -3.64 -30.75
C ARG A 690 2.11 -2.90 -32.07
N ARG A 691 2.69 -1.72 -32.22
CA ARG A 691 2.87 -1.12 -33.53
C ARG A 691 3.67 -2.10 -34.40
N PRO A 692 3.26 -2.39 -35.63
CA PRO A 692 4.06 -3.22 -36.52
C PRO A 692 5.39 -2.49 -36.78
N ALA A 693 6.50 -3.21 -36.60
CA ALA A 693 7.82 -2.75 -36.95
C ALA A 693 7.84 -2.36 -38.42
N GLY A 694 8.09 -1.07 -38.68
CA GLY A 694 8.28 -0.57 -40.02
C GLY A 694 9.50 -1.25 -40.67
N ALA A 695 9.27 -1.77 -41.88
CA ALA A 695 10.29 -2.40 -42.70
C ALA A 695 11.49 -1.47 -42.90
N VAL A 696 12.65 -1.93 -42.46
CA VAL A 696 13.94 -1.35 -42.84
C VAL A 696 14.12 -1.55 -44.34
N ARG A 697 14.11 -0.48 -45.12
CA ARG A 697 14.53 -0.48 -46.50
C ARG A 697 16.04 -0.44 -46.51
N ASP A 698 16.60 -1.54 -47.01
CA ASP A 698 17.98 -1.65 -47.47
C ASP A 698 18.21 -0.65 -48.62
N HIS A 699 19.18 0.24 -48.47
CA HIS A 699 19.79 0.99 -49.55
C HIS A 699 21.28 0.69 -49.50
N SER A 700 21.65 -0.35 -50.22
CA SER A 700 23.01 -0.54 -50.73
C SER A 700 23.02 -0.10 -52.21
N ALA A 701 24.16 0.55 -52.58
CA ALA A 701 24.64 0.98 -53.91
C ALA A 701 24.20 2.41 -54.34
N ASP A 702 25.06 3.37 -54.39
CA ASP A 702 26.28 3.66 -55.14
C ASP A 702 27.06 4.82 -54.50
#